data_a05ac14836634ee6f535194d4c62bd9d
#
_entry.id   a05ac14836634ee6f535194d4c62bd9d
#
_cell.length_a   1.000
_cell.length_b   1.000
_cell.length_c   1.000
_cell.angle_alpha   90.00
_cell.angle_beta   90.00
_cell.angle_gamma   90.00
#
_symmetry.space_group_name_H-M   'P 1'
#
loop_
_entity.id
_entity.type
_entity.pdbx_description
1 polymer ?
#
loop_
_entity_poly.entity_id
_entity_poly.type
_entity_poly.pdbx_seq_one_letter_code
_entity_poly.pdbx_strand_id
1 'polypeptide(L)'
;MYSALLVLVLLIFPSLLFATESESADRVPTIRGVVYDETDTPLASATVQIEGTTIGTTTNSEGRFILRNLAHKVYKINISFVGYVTQTRTVDLTSRNVAQLSFTLLPDENLLSTVEVFGERYKQPKKLDAITRMPLRPSEQIQSISVISEKSIAEQGALTVIDVTKNVPGVTLFGSYGGVRESMSIRGYRGVPILKNGVRIDSDFRTGSALSEMQGVESVQVIKGSAAVTQGIGNDLGSAGGVINVVTKTPKFTNEGEISLRAGSWGLFRPTFDVQSVLDKNQTIAFRMNGAFERSDNYRPVIHSNRVYINPSLEWRPDDKTSITIEMDYLNDNRTPYTSSVNLSKDTEENLYDMPHNKFLGFKNDNVNNKTLTYAARITRQLTDNISVRAAYFGSSYKVDNTSTSVKTVVNKEYNMRRRTISRSLRDDRNSTFQLDFIGRDIFTGPVKHTFQLGFDYKNTDLSITNYTPVNIDTINVLAPSISNVLPVAVKFVPETPVKSNSSSYGIMAQEVMTFNKYIKAILGVRYSYISSQDDTSAGPTTGDAWNPMLGIMLTPIKNINLFGSYTTTTSLLHAARRMENGDEIGPSNTRQFEVGIKSDWLNNRLRFNLTYFDILTKNLSYSTYHPGTTQPTGYFDKAGSLKRKGIETELSGSILENLQVMMGYAYLDAKYENSPAFKNGSAPMNTPKHTANGWIQYRFDKGVLKRLSAGIGVYFVGKRPVNDFAIKPDGHGSMTNEKPFDMPGYTTINAQLAYSIHKFTARVYLNNLFDALGYNSYYRGGYINQIDPRNFSAIISYRF
;
A
#
# COMPACT_ATOMS: atom_id res chain seq x y z
N MET A 1 -20.34 -25.69 -15.81
CA MET A 1 -20.34 -24.29 -16.25
C MET A 1 -18.92 -23.70 -16.33
N TYR A 2 -17.89 -24.52 -16.53
CA TYR A 2 -16.47 -24.07 -16.57
C TYR A 2 -15.81 -24.22 -17.97
N SER A 3 -16.56 -24.72 -18.97
CA SER A 3 -16.01 -24.96 -20.29
C SER A 3 -16.32 -23.88 -21.36
N ALA A 4 -17.13 -22.88 -20.99
CA ALA A 4 -17.54 -21.84 -21.95
C ALA A 4 -16.66 -20.56 -21.92
N LEU A 5 -15.82 -20.39 -20.90
CA LEU A 5 -14.96 -19.19 -20.76
C LEU A 5 -13.64 -19.30 -21.48
N LEU A 6 -13.18 -20.52 -21.80
CA LEU A 6 -11.89 -20.73 -22.49
C LEU A 6 -11.98 -20.56 -24.01
N VAL A 7 -13.16 -20.63 -24.59
CA VAL A 7 -13.39 -20.51 -26.04
C VAL A 7 -13.54 -19.05 -26.49
N LEU A 8 -13.88 -18.14 -25.58
CA LEU A 8 -14.09 -16.71 -25.94
C LEU A 8 -12.80 -15.89 -26.05
N VAL A 9 -11.67 -16.39 -25.52
CA VAL A 9 -10.36 -15.71 -25.58
C VAL A 9 -9.62 -16.01 -26.89
N LEU A 10 -10.00 -17.03 -27.64
CA LEU A 10 -9.32 -17.49 -28.87
C LEU A 10 -9.91 -16.95 -30.18
N LEU A 11 -10.96 -16.15 -30.15
CA LEU A 11 -11.67 -15.69 -31.37
C LEU A 11 -11.51 -14.19 -31.71
N ILE A 12 -10.56 -13.46 -31.09
CA ILE A 12 -10.32 -12.05 -31.42
C ILE A 12 -8.88 -11.85 -31.91
N PHE A 13 -8.53 -12.49 -33.02
CA PHE A 13 -7.43 -12.07 -33.87
C PHE A 13 -7.90 -11.90 -35.32
N PRO A 14 -8.02 -10.66 -35.81
CA PRO A 14 -8.24 -10.46 -37.24
C PRO A 14 -6.93 -10.59 -38.01
N SER A 15 -6.97 -11.38 -39.04
CA SER A 15 -5.92 -11.59 -40.05
C SER A 15 -5.47 -10.26 -40.70
N LEU A 16 -4.18 -9.99 -40.64
CA LEU A 16 -3.51 -8.89 -41.34
C LEU A 16 -3.44 -9.18 -42.86
N LEU A 17 -4.09 -8.33 -43.64
CA LEU A 17 -3.88 -8.24 -45.10
C LEU A 17 -2.62 -7.36 -45.34
N PHE A 18 -1.68 -7.94 -46.07
CA PHE A 18 -0.50 -7.23 -46.58
C PHE A 18 -0.87 -6.35 -47.76
N ALA A 19 -0.65 -5.04 -47.64
CA ALA A 19 -0.66 -4.10 -48.74
C ALA A 19 0.81 -3.88 -49.22
N THR A 20 1.13 -4.22 -50.40
CA THR A 20 2.40 -3.88 -51.07
C THR A 20 2.36 -2.44 -51.54
N GLU A 21 3.24 -1.58 -50.99
CA GLU A 21 3.46 -0.24 -51.49
C GLU A 21 4.34 -0.27 -52.77
N SER A 22 3.87 0.42 -53.79
CA SER A 22 4.61 0.67 -55.06
C SER A 22 5.66 1.77 -54.87
N GLU A 23 6.90 1.51 -55.35
CA GLU A 23 7.98 2.49 -55.41
C GLU A 23 7.64 3.62 -56.37
N SER A 24 7.38 4.83 -55.90
CA SER A 24 7.47 6.06 -56.67
C SER A 24 8.80 6.76 -56.37
N ALA A 25 9.55 7.09 -57.41
CA ALA A 25 10.88 7.69 -57.36
C ALA A 25 10.87 9.02 -56.55
N ASP A 26 11.66 9.09 -55.49
CA ASP A 26 11.81 10.23 -54.63
C ASP A 26 12.55 11.37 -55.34
N ARG A 27 11.78 12.37 -55.79
CA ARG A 27 12.33 13.65 -56.33
C ARG A 27 12.58 14.71 -55.23
N VAL A 28 12.30 14.42 -53.97
CA VAL A 28 12.38 15.36 -52.84
C VAL A 28 13.38 14.80 -51.79
N PRO A 29 14.24 15.67 -51.20
CA PRO A 29 15.22 15.21 -50.21
C PRO A 29 14.56 14.46 -49.03
N THR A 30 15.06 13.27 -48.81
CA THR A 30 14.46 12.30 -47.89
C THR A 30 15.56 11.58 -47.09
N ILE A 31 15.33 11.41 -45.78
CA ILE A 31 16.18 10.55 -44.93
C ILE A 31 15.34 9.35 -44.54
N ARG A 32 15.83 8.16 -44.81
CA ARG A 32 15.20 6.89 -44.38
C ARG A 32 16.20 5.98 -43.69
N GLY A 33 15.72 5.12 -42.81
CA GLY A 33 16.60 4.23 -42.09
C GLY A 33 15.87 3.17 -41.28
N VAL A 34 16.67 2.38 -40.59
CA VAL A 34 16.20 1.33 -39.70
C VAL A 34 16.91 1.47 -38.36
N VAL A 35 16.20 1.22 -37.28
CA VAL A 35 16.71 1.23 -35.91
C VAL A 35 16.59 -0.16 -35.31
N TYR A 36 17.70 -0.68 -34.83
CA TYR A 36 17.81 -1.98 -34.17
C TYR A 36 18.25 -1.82 -32.71
N ASP A 37 18.05 -2.86 -31.92
CA ASP A 37 18.73 -3.04 -30.64
C ASP A 37 20.09 -3.75 -30.81
N GLU A 38 20.78 -4.01 -29.70
CA GLU A 38 22.10 -4.70 -29.67
C GLU A 38 22.04 -6.16 -30.13
N THR A 39 20.84 -6.73 -30.29
CA THR A 39 20.61 -8.10 -30.75
C THR A 39 20.09 -8.16 -32.16
N ASP A 40 20.23 -7.06 -32.94
CA ASP A 40 19.70 -6.87 -34.29
C ASP A 40 18.18 -7.03 -34.41
N THR A 41 17.45 -6.84 -33.29
CA THR A 41 15.97 -6.81 -33.29
C THR A 41 15.49 -5.41 -33.68
N PRO A 42 14.55 -5.26 -34.65
CA PRO A 42 14.03 -3.94 -35.03
C PRO A 42 13.29 -3.27 -33.88
N LEU A 43 13.60 -2.02 -33.58
CA LEU A 43 12.94 -1.22 -32.57
C LEU A 43 11.77 -0.44 -33.15
N ALA A 44 10.55 -0.86 -32.89
CA ALA A 44 9.32 -0.15 -33.24
C ALA A 44 9.08 1.03 -32.28
N SER A 45 8.50 2.13 -32.79
CA SER A 45 8.19 3.34 -32.02
C SER A 45 9.40 4.08 -31.44
N ALA A 46 10.60 3.86 -31.96
CA ALA A 46 11.75 4.70 -31.66
C ALA A 46 11.56 6.10 -32.29
N THR A 47 11.78 7.15 -31.50
CA THR A 47 11.62 8.53 -31.93
C THR A 47 12.84 8.97 -32.75
N VAL A 48 12.61 9.51 -33.96
CA VAL A 48 13.61 10.08 -34.84
C VAL A 48 13.28 11.54 -35.05
N GLN A 49 14.14 12.46 -34.58
CA GLN A 49 13.89 13.88 -34.60
C GLN A 49 15.10 14.67 -35.13
N ILE A 50 14.86 15.71 -35.96
CA ILE A 50 15.89 16.65 -36.39
C ILE A 50 16.16 17.62 -35.24
N GLU A 51 17.43 17.69 -34.80
CA GLU A 51 17.84 18.51 -33.66
C GLU A 51 17.48 19.99 -33.88
N GLY A 52 16.87 20.62 -32.86
CA GLY A 52 16.47 22.02 -32.91
C GLY A 52 15.20 22.30 -33.72
N THR A 53 14.45 21.28 -34.15
CA THR A 53 13.20 21.44 -34.91
C THR A 53 12.07 20.59 -34.37
N THR A 54 10.82 20.83 -34.83
CA THR A 54 9.67 19.99 -34.59
C THR A 54 9.50 18.84 -35.60
N ILE A 55 10.43 18.73 -36.57
CA ILE A 55 10.37 17.70 -37.60
C ILE A 55 10.88 16.39 -37.02
N GLY A 56 10.02 15.39 -36.99
CA GLY A 56 10.34 14.04 -36.48
C GLY A 56 9.33 13.02 -36.96
N THR A 57 9.64 11.76 -36.69
CA THR A 57 8.80 10.59 -36.97
C THR A 57 9.12 9.49 -35.94
N THR A 58 8.36 8.40 -35.96
CA THR A 58 8.66 7.19 -35.21
C THR A 58 8.88 6.01 -36.13
N THR A 59 9.63 5.01 -35.67
CA THR A 59 9.85 3.79 -36.43
C THR A 59 8.59 2.90 -36.45
N ASN A 60 8.36 2.19 -37.55
CA ASN A 60 7.30 1.20 -37.68
C ASN A 60 7.66 -0.15 -37.01
N SER A 61 6.81 -1.19 -37.14
CA SER A 61 7.03 -2.53 -36.57
C SER A 61 8.30 -3.24 -37.06
N GLU A 62 8.86 -2.82 -38.19
CA GLU A 62 10.13 -3.30 -38.77
C GLU A 62 11.32 -2.39 -38.41
N GLY A 63 11.16 -1.47 -37.47
CA GLY A 63 12.18 -0.51 -37.07
C GLY A 63 12.47 0.57 -38.11
N ARG A 64 11.68 0.66 -39.19
CA ARG A 64 11.93 1.59 -40.31
C ARG A 64 11.32 2.95 -40.07
N PHE A 65 12.02 4.01 -40.50
CA PHE A 65 11.54 5.39 -40.48
C PHE A 65 11.82 6.13 -41.79
N ILE A 66 11.03 7.17 -42.05
CA ILE A 66 11.21 8.06 -43.22
C ILE A 66 10.89 9.50 -42.79
N LEU A 67 11.86 10.43 -43.03
CA LEU A 67 11.68 11.86 -42.94
C LEU A 67 11.67 12.43 -44.36
N ARG A 68 10.54 12.98 -44.81
CA ARG A 68 10.31 13.49 -46.19
C ARG A 68 10.25 15.02 -46.19
N ASN A 69 10.26 15.60 -47.39
CA ASN A 69 10.12 17.03 -47.64
C ASN A 69 11.20 17.89 -46.93
N LEU A 70 12.43 17.40 -46.93
CA LEU A 70 13.57 18.11 -46.36
C LEU A 70 14.17 19.07 -47.37
N ALA A 71 14.91 20.09 -46.92
CA ALA A 71 15.69 20.94 -47.77
C ALA A 71 17.10 20.36 -48.02
N HIS A 72 17.77 20.82 -49.07
CA HIS A 72 19.17 20.47 -49.33
C HIS A 72 20.13 21.18 -48.36
N LYS A 73 20.37 20.53 -47.19
CA LYS A 73 21.31 21.02 -46.17
C LYS A 73 21.79 19.86 -45.29
N VAL A 74 22.70 20.16 -44.39
CA VAL A 74 23.16 19.20 -43.37
C VAL A 74 22.18 19.18 -42.20
N TYR A 75 21.80 17.99 -41.80
CA TYR A 75 20.89 17.73 -40.66
C TYR A 75 21.62 16.95 -39.58
N LYS A 76 21.29 17.27 -38.34
CA LYS A 76 21.67 16.49 -37.16
C LYS A 76 20.43 15.77 -36.61
N ILE A 77 20.45 14.47 -36.61
CA ILE A 77 19.30 13.61 -36.27
C ILE A 77 19.56 12.95 -34.93
N ASN A 78 18.59 13.04 -34.01
CA ASN A 78 18.57 12.36 -32.74
C ASN A 78 17.61 11.18 -32.83
N ILE A 79 18.08 9.97 -32.44
CA ILE A 79 17.30 8.78 -32.35
C ILE A 79 17.25 8.37 -30.88
N SER A 80 16.05 8.29 -30.33
CA SER A 80 15.84 7.93 -28.95
C SER A 80 14.75 6.87 -28.82
N PHE A 81 14.94 5.94 -27.92
CA PHE A 81 13.96 4.95 -27.52
C PHE A 81 14.02 4.74 -26.01
N VAL A 82 12.88 4.51 -25.38
CA VAL A 82 12.81 4.34 -23.92
C VAL A 82 13.68 3.15 -23.49
N GLY A 83 14.64 3.40 -22.59
CA GLY A 83 15.58 2.38 -22.12
C GLY A 83 16.85 2.23 -22.93
N TYR A 84 17.10 3.12 -23.93
CA TYR A 84 18.28 3.08 -24.79
C TYR A 84 19.02 4.42 -24.79
N VAL A 85 20.33 4.37 -25.02
CA VAL A 85 21.17 5.56 -25.17
C VAL A 85 20.80 6.28 -26.45
N THR A 86 20.42 7.56 -26.33
CA THR A 86 20.12 8.41 -27.49
C THR A 86 21.35 8.54 -28.40
N GLN A 87 21.21 8.21 -29.69
CA GLN A 87 22.25 8.42 -30.69
C GLN A 87 21.98 9.65 -31.53
N THR A 88 23.04 10.39 -31.83
CA THR A 88 23.01 11.56 -32.72
C THR A 88 23.88 11.30 -33.93
N ARG A 89 23.37 11.58 -35.14
CA ARG A 89 24.14 11.45 -36.38
C ARG A 89 23.92 12.63 -37.28
N THR A 90 25.02 13.14 -37.88
CA THR A 90 24.98 14.16 -38.88
C THR A 90 24.77 13.56 -40.27
N VAL A 91 23.82 14.09 -41.02
CA VAL A 91 23.43 13.65 -42.36
C VAL A 91 23.49 14.81 -43.31
N ASP A 92 24.31 14.67 -44.35
CA ASP A 92 24.46 15.68 -45.40
C ASP A 92 23.55 15.34 -46.59
N LEU A 93 22.59 16.23 -46.89
CA LEU A 93 21.69 16.18 -48.03
C LEU A 93 21.96 17.34 -49.05
N THR A 94 23.11 18.02 -48.95
CA THR A 94 23.41 19.16 -49.84
C THR A 94 23.50 18.77 -51.30
N SER A 95 23.97 17.55 -51.61
CA SER A 95 24.21 17.05 -52.95
C SER A 95 23.47 15.74 -53.30
N ARG A 96 22.61 15.25 -52.41
CA ARG A 96 21.88 14.00 -52.64
C ARG A 96 20.41 14.11 -52.19
N ASN A 97 19.52 13.40 -52.89
CA ASN A 97 18.09 13.40 -52.60
C ASN A 97 17.71 12.33 -51.56
N VAL A 98 18.52 11.30 -51.32
CA VAL A 98 18.20 10.23 -50.38
C VAL A 98 19.42 9.91 -49.52
N ALA A 99 19.25 9.87 -48.22
CA ALA A 99 20.19 9.29 -47.28
C ALA A 99 19.54 8.05 -46.59
N GLN A 100 20.27 6.95 -46.67
CA GLN A 100 19.85 5.70 -45.99
C GLN A 100 20.77 5.46 -44.78
N LEU A 101 20.15 5.17 -43.61
CA LEU A 101 20.83 5.08 -42.32
C LEU A 101 20.46 3.80 -41.61
N SER A 102 21.37 3.26 -40.83
CA SER A 102 21.11 2.18 -39.86
C SER A 102 21.63 2.63 -38.50
N PHE A 103 20.85 2.38 -37.45
CA PHE A 103 21.21 2.69 -36.08
C PHE A 103 21.05 1.42 -35.25
N THR A 104 22.03 1.15 -34.41
CA THR A 104 21.93 0.13 -33.36
C THR A 104 21.95 0.87 -32.03
N LEU A 105 20.81 0.96 -31.34
CA LEU A 105 20.74 1.57 -30.03
C LEU A 105 21.22 0.57 -28.97
N LEU A 106 22.09 1.04 -28.09
CA LEU A 106 22.54 0.26 -26.94
C LEU A 106 21.59 0.55 -25.76
N PRO A 107 21.20 -0.46 -24.99
CA PRO A 107 20.45 -0.24 -23.75
C PRO A 107 21.16 0.77 -22.89
N ASP A 108 20.43 1.75 -22.39
CA ASP A 108 20.95 2.65 -21.39
C ASP A 108 20.88 1.97 -20.03
N GLU A 109 21.92 1.21 -19.72
CA GLU A 109 22.06 0.49 -18.45
C GLU A 109 21.96 1.47 -17.25
N ASN A 110 22.18 2.78 -17.47
CA ASN A 110 22.08 3.81 -16.44
C ASN A 110 20.64 4.32 -16.28
N LEU A 111 19.83 4.36 -17.34
CA LEU A 111 18.44 4.77 -17.31
C LEU A 111 17.56 3.76 -16.57
N LEU A 112 17.80 2.46 -16.74
CA LEU A 112 17.07 1.39 -16.05
C LEU A 112 17.35 1.36 -14.53
N SER A 113 18.51 1.88 -14.09
CA SER A 113 18.88 1.89 -12.67
C SER A 113 18.55 3.18 -11.94
N THR A 114 18.43 4.30 -12.65
CA THR A 114 18.31 5.64 -12.05
C THR A 114 16.86 6.12 -11.94
N VAL A 115 15.95 5.58 -12.78
CA VAL A 115 14.58 6.10 -12.93
C VAL A 115 13.61 5.57 -11.85
N GLU A 116 13.89 4.42 -11.26
CA GLU A 116 12.88 3.72 -10.46
C GLU A 116 12.90 3.98 -8.94
N VAL A 117 14.01 4.44 -8.35
CA VAL A 117 14.06 4.73 -6.91
C VAL A 117 13.43 6.07 -6.56
N PHE A 118 13.46 7.01 -7.47
CA PHE A 118 12.90 8.36 -7.29
C PHE A 118 11.80 8.69 -8.29
N GLY A 119 11.19 7.69 -8.89
CA GLY A 119 10.07 7.80 -9.83
C GLY A 119 9.97 9.20 -10.46
N GLU A 120 10.52 9.42 -11.63
CA GLU A 120 10.43 10.67 -12.39
C GLU A 120 10.75 11.96 -11.59
N ARG A 121 11.94 12.46 -11.75
CA ARG A 121 12.47 13.70 -11.14
C ARG A 121 11.55 14.92 -11.24
N TYR A 122 10.64 14.92 -12.17
CA TYR A 122 9.83 16.08 -12.53
C TYR A 122 8.33 15.81 -12.66
N LYS A 123 7.90 14.54 -12.56
CA LYS A 123 6.49 14.18 -12.56
C LYS A 123 6.20 13.34 -11.33
N GLN A 124 5.25 13.78 -10.52
CA GLN A 124 4.67 12.96 -9.45
C GLN A 124 4.15 11.68 -10.09
N PRO A 125 4.27 10.51 -9.44
CA PRO A 125 3.49 9.36 -9.84
C PRO A 125 2.03 9.81 -9.99
N LYS A 126 1.42 9.55 -11.14
CA LYS A 126 0.05 10.04 -11.47
C LYS A 126 -0.96 9.83 -10.34
N LYS A 127 -0.72 8.84 -9.48
CA LYS A 127 -1.59 8.48 -8.36
C LYS A 127 -1.15 8.98 -6.98
N LEU A 128 0.00 9.63 -6.82
CA LEU A 128 0.31 10.36 -5.60
C LEU A 128 -0.66 11.54 -5.45
N ASP A 129 -1.04 12.16 -6.55
CA ASP A 129 -2.06 13.20 -6.58
C ASP A 129 -3.41 12.70 -6.05
N ALA A 130 -3.70 11.40 -6.10
CA ALA A 130 -4.93 10.86 -5.56
C ALA A 130 -4.96 10.80 -4.03
N ILE A 131 -3.81 10.62 -3.36
CA ILE A 131 -3.76 10.55 -1.90
C ILE A 131 -3.54 11.93 -1.26
N THR A 132 -2.66 12.76 -1.83
CA THR A 132 -2.41 14.11 -1.32
C THR A 132 -3.40 15.12 -1.89
N ARG A 133 -4.01 14.78 -3.03
CA ARG A 133 -4.94 15.60 -3.83
C ARG A 133 -4.33 16.93 -4.31
N MET A 134 -3.03 17.08 -4.13
CA MET A 134 -2.22 18.23 -4.53
C MET A 134 -1.07 17.78 -5.44
N PRO A 135 -0.78 18.52 -6.50
CA PRO A 135 0.28 18.20 -7.44
C PRO A 135 1.67 18.61 -6.92
N LEU A 136 2.03 18.16 -5.71
CA LEU A 136 3.28 18.48 -5.04
C LEU A 136 4.17 17.24 -4.95
N ARG A 137 5.49 17.45 -5.04
CA ARG A 137 6.47 16.38 -4.79
C ARG A 137 6.47 15.99 -3.32
N PRO A 138 6.89 14.76 -2.95
CA PRO A 138 7.04 14.37 -1.55
C PRO A 138 7.93 15.31 -0.73
N SER A 139 8.98 15.90 -1.36
CA SER A 139 9.87 16.88 -0.71
C SER A 139 9.22 18.25 -0.46
N GLU A 140 8.12 18.57 -1.15
CA GLU A 140 7.38 19.82 -1.03
C GLU A 140 6.15 19.71 -0.12
N GLN A 141 5.84 18.50 0.37
CA GLN A 141 4.77 18.24 1.34
C GLN A 141 5.25 18.54 2.76
N ILE A 142 4.36 19.07 3.60
CA ILE A 142 4.64 19.25 5.04
C ILE A 142 4.42 17.97 5.87
N GLN A 143 3.96 16.91 5.25
CA GLN A 143 3.77 15.60 5.85
C GLN A 143 4.96 14.70 5.54
N SER A 144 5.25 13.75 6.43
CA SER A 144 6.24 12.71 6.18
C SER A 144 5.64 11.64 5.27
N ILE A 145 6.15 11.51 4.04
CA ILE A 145 5.66 10.57 3.03
C ILE A 145 6.81 9.65 2.60
N SER A 146 6.59 8.34 2.73
CA SER A 146 7.47 7.30 2.19
C SER A 146 6.78 6.63 0.99
N VAL A 147 7.54 6.35 -0.07
CA VAL A 147 7.04 5.68 -1.29
C VAL A 147 7.93 4.49 -1.60
N ILE A 148 7.33 3.31 -1.67
CA ILE A 148 8.01 2.05 -2.03
C ILE A 148 7.53 1.66 -3.42
N SER A 149 8.47 1.58 -4.38
CA SER A 149 8.18 1.29 -5.78
C SER A 149 7.91 -0.19 -6.07
N GLU A 150 7.26 -0.49 -7.21
CA GLU A 150 7.10 -1.83 -7.76
C GLU A 150 8.43 -2.60 -7.80
N LYS A 151 9.52 -1.93 -8.21
CA LYS A 151 10.86 -2.52 -8.25
C LYS A 151 11.34 -2.97 -6.88
N SER A 152 11.24 -2.09 -5.86
CA SER A 152 11.63 -2.46 -4.50
C SER A 152 10.78 -3.60 -3.94
N ILE A 153 9.47 -3.63 -4.25
CA ILE A 153 8.56 -4.73 -3.90
C ILE A 153 9.05 -6.04 -4.53
N ALA A 154 9.38 -6.03 -5.82
CA ALA A 154 9.87 -7.20 -6.54
C ALA A 154 11.28 -7.63 -6.09
N GLU A 155 12.19 -6.70 -5.84
CA GLU A 155 13.56 -6.99 -5.37
C GLU A 155 13.57 -7.64 -3.99
N GLN A 156 12.66 -7.25 -3.11
CA GLN A 156 12.52 -7.83 -1.76
C GLN A 156 11.60 -9.06 -1.72
N GLY A 157 10.93 -9.38 -2.83
CA GLY A 157 10.02 -10.51 -2.92
C GLY A 157 8.79 -10.39 -2.02
N ALA A 158 8.37 -9.15 -1.74
CA ALA A 158 7.24 -8.85 -0.88
C ALA A 158 5.92 -9.35 -1.48
N LEU A 159 5.11 -10.06 -0.69
CA LEU A 159 3.81 -10.62 -1.09
C LEU A 159 2.63 -9.98 -0.38
N THR A 160 2.89 -9.20 0.68
CA THR A 160 1.89 -8.57 1.54
C THR A 160 2.21 -7.09 1.77
N VAL A 161 1.22 -6.30 2.21
CA VAL A 161 1.45 -4.90 2.63
C VAL A 161 2.42 -4.84 3.80
N ILE A 162 2.37 -5.82 4.70
CA ILE A 162 3.30 -5.94 5.85
C ILE A 162 4.75 -6.03 5.35
N ASP A 163 5.02 -6.88 4.34
CA ASP A 163 6.36 -7.05 3.78
C ASP A 163 6.91 -5.76 3.17
N VAL A 164 6.04 -4.98 2.55
CA VAL A 164 6.42 -3.70 1.94
C VAL A 164 6.67 -2.64 3.01
N THR A 165 5.75 -2.52 3.96
CA THR A 165 5.75 -1.42 4.94
C THR A 165 6.78 -1.58 6.06
N LYS A 166 7.36 -2.78 6.25
CA LYS A 166 8.52 -2.97 7.16
C LYS A 166 9.73 -2.12 6.77
N ASN A 167 9.77 -1.59 5.53
CA ASN A 167 10.78 -0.64 5.06
C ASN A 167 10.52 0.82 5.49
N VAL A 168 9.39 1.10 6.14
CA VAL A 168 9.00 2.45 6.57
C VAL A 168 9.17 2.57 8.08
N PRO A 169 10.03 3.49 8.57
CA PRO A 169 10.24 3.67 9.99
C PRO A 169 8.97 4.10 10.72
N GLY A 170 8.73 3.53 11.91
CA GLY A 170 7.56 3.82 12.73
C GLY A 170 6.27 3.11 12.28
N VAL A 171 6.34 2.26 11.24
CA VAL A 171 5.23 1.39 10.80
C VAL A 171 5.47 -0.03 11.30
N THR A 172 4.48 -0.61 11.95
CA THR A 172 4.56 -1.98 12.48
C THR A 172 3.25 -2.73 12.26
N LEU A 173 3.31 -4.05 12.26
CA LEU A 173 2.11 -4.87 12.33
C LEU A 173 1.53 -4.81 13.75
N PHE A 174 0.28 -4.40 13.88
CA PHE A 174 -0.45 -4.48 15.13
C PHE A 174 -1.03 -5.88 15.37
N GLY A 175 -1.60 -6.50 14.32
CA GLY A 175 -2.14 -7.85 14.41
C GLY A 175 -2.48 -8.44 13.06
N SER A 176 -2.26 -9.74 12.89
CA SER A 176 -2.56 -10.50 11.66
C SER A 176 -3.85 -11.31 11.74
N TYR A 177 -4.42 -11.48 12.94
CA TYR A 177 -5.62 -12.28 13.19
C TYR A 177 -5.56 -13.71 12.61
N GLY A 178 -4.42 -14.37 12.82
CA GLY A 178 -4.17 -15.68 12.22
C GLY A 178 -3.78 -15.65 10.75
N GLY A 179 -3.22 -14.53 10.28
CA GLY A 179 -2.76 -14.36 8.89
C GLY A 179 -3.86 -14.00 7.90
N VAL A 180 -5.10 -13.73 8.36
CA VAL A 180 -6.26 -13.48 7.49
C VAL A 180 -6.58 -12.00 7.26
N ARG A 181 -5.94 -11.11 8.02
CA ARG A 181 -6.07 -9.65 7.90
C ARG A 181 -4.75 -8.95 8.21
N GLU A 182 -4.63 -7.70 7.80
CA GLU A 182 -3.48 -6.84 8.07
C GLU A 182 -3.92 -5.61 8.86
N SER A 183 -3.67 -5.62 10.18
CA SER A 183 -3.89 -4.45 11.04
C SER A 183 -2.55 -3.76 11.29
N MET A 184 -2.38 -2.58 10.69
CA MET A 184 -1.14 -1.82 10.77
C MET A 184 -1.19 -0.78 11.89
N SER A 185 -0.02 -0.45 12.40
CA SER A 185 0.19 0.64 13.35
C SER A 185 1.20 1.63 12.80
N ILE A 186 0.89 2.91 12.89
CA ILE A 186 1.83 4.02 12.60
C ILE A 186 1.91 4.92 13.83
N ARG A 187 3.12 5.17 14.34
CA ARG A 187 3.35 6.01 15.54
C ARG A 187 2.50 5.57 16.75
N GLY A 188 2.30 4.25 16.89
CA GLY A 188 1.49 3.68 17.96
C GLY A 188 -0.04 3.89 17.81
N TYR A 189 -0.52 4.39 16.68
CA TYR A 189 -1.93 4.36 16.32
C TYR A 189 -2.29 3.02 15.71
N ARG A 190 -3.23 2.34 16.33
CA ARG A 190 -3.78 1.07 15.91
C ARG A 190 -4.78 1.25 14.78
N GLY A 191 -4.82 0.30 13.83
CA GLY A 191 -5.85 0.25 12.79
C GLY A 191 -5.73 1.38 11.78
N VAL A 192 -4.52 1.65 11.33
CA VAL A 192 -4.26 2.61 10.26
C VAL A 192 -4.94 2.14 8.98
N PRO A 193 -5.73 2.98 8.30
CA PRO A 193 -6.41 2.60 7.07
C PRO A 193 -5.44 2.21 5.97
N ILE A 194 -5.72 1.09 5.30
CA ILE A 194 -5.09 0.72 4.03
C ILE A 194 -6.05 1.15 2.92
N LEU A 195 -5.60 2.10 2.10
CA LEU A 195 -6.36 2.66 0.99
C LEU A 195 -5.97 1.95 -0.31
N LYS A 196 -6.86 1.93 -1.27
CA LYS A 196 -6.55 1.58 -2.65
C LYS A 196 -6.82 2.79 -3.53
N ASN A 197 -5.77 3.28 -4.21
CA ASN A 197 -5.81 4.50 -5.04
C ASN A 197 -6.42 5.72 -4.34
N GLY A 198 -6.11 5.89 -3.05
CA GLY A 198 -6.56 7.01 -2.23
C GLY A 198 -7.95 6.85 -1.60
N VAL A 199 -8.59 5.68 -1.69
CA VAL A 199 -9.94 5.44 -1.15
C VAL A 199 -9.96 4.18 -0.28
N ARG A 200 -10.72 4.23 0.81
CA ARG A 200 -11.00 3.04 1.65
C ARG A 200 -11.94 2.10 0.92
N ILE A 201 -11.58 0.82 0.92
CA ILE A 201 -12.35 -0.24 0.27
C ILE A 201 -13.18 -1.09 1.26
N ASP A 202 -12.98 -0.91 2.55
CA ASP A 202 -13.72 -1.58 3.63
C ASP A 202 -14.13 -0.60 4.72
N SER A 203 -15.07 -1.01 5.58
CA SER A 203 -15.57 -0.18 6.70
C SER A 203 -14.94 -0.55 8.04
N ASP A 204 -14.13 -1.61 8.11
CA ASP A 204 -13.54 -2.10 9.35
C ASP A 204 -12.05 -1.78 9.44
N PHE A 205 -11.72 -0.64 10.03
CA PHE A 205 -10.34 -0.21 10.20
C PHE A 205 -9.68 -0.76 11.48
N ARG A 206 -10.45 -1.15 12.50
CA ARG A 206 -9.88 -1.57 13.80
C ARG A 206 -9.39 -2.99 13.83
N THR A 207 -10.04 -3.87 13.11
CA THR A 207 -9.72 -5.31 13.07
C THR A 207 -8.80 -5.68 11.91
N GLY A 208 -8.35 -4.71 11.12
CA GLY A 208 -7.48 -4.89 9.98
C GLY A 208 -8.21 -4.78 8.65
N SER A 209 -7.48 -4.35 7.65
CA SER A 209 -7.98 -4.16 6.29
C SER A 209 -8.08 -5.45 5.51
N ALA A 210 -8.85 -5.43 4.44
CA ALA A 210 -8.84 -6.47 3.42
C ALA A 210 -7.41 -6.68 2.87
N LEU A 211 -7.07 -7.94 2.60
CA LEU A 211 -5.77 -8.29 2.04
C LEU A 211 -5.58 -7.65 0.67
N SER A 212 -4.37 -7.22 0.38
CA SER A 212 -3.96 -6.69 -0.92
C SER A 212 -3.02 -7.66 -1.64
N GLU A 213 -3.12 -7.73 -2.97
CA GLU A 213 -2.25 -8.55 -3.81
C GLU A 213 -1.15 -7.68 -4.43
N MET A 214 0.12 -8.04 -4.19
CA MET A 214 1.26 -7.22 -4.63
C MET A 214 1.53 -7.28 -6.14
N GLN A 215 1.04 -8.27 -6.87
CA GLN A 215 1.19 -8.33 -8.33
C GLN A 215 0.55 -7.14 -9.05
N GLY A 216 -0.58 -6.66 -8.53
CA GLY A 216 -1.29 -5.50 -9.09
C GLY A 216 -0.78 -4.14 -8.60
N VAL A 217 0.29 -4.10 -7.81
CA VAL A 217 0.74 -2.87 -7.13
C VAL A 217 1.86 -2.19 -7.89
N GLU A 218 1.68 -0.91 -8.21
CA GLU A 218 2.71 -0.02 -8.78
C GLU A 218 3.58 0.61 -7.68
N SER A 219 2.95 1.01 -6.56
CA SER A 219 3.67 1.53 -5.39
C SER A 219 2.83 1.42 -4.13
N VAL A 220 3.50 1.40 -2.98
CA VAL A 220 2.89 1.60 -1.68
C VAL A 220 3.36 2.93 -1.12
N GLN A 221 2.41 3.78 -0.77
CA GLN A 221 2.64 5.13 -0.27
C GLN A 221 2.18 5.19 1.19
N VAL A 222 3.03 5.69 2.08
CA VAL A 222 2.71 5.84 3.49
C VAL A 222 2.79 7.32 3.86
N ILE A 223 1.64 7.90 4.19
CA ILE A 223 1.58 9.23 4.84
C ILE A 223 1.56 9.00 6.34
N LYS A 224 2.53 9.55 7.03
CA LYS A 224 2.62 9.49 8.50
C LYS A 224 2.05 10.77 9.11
N GLY A 225 1.29 10.61 10.18
CA GLY A 225 0.56 11.70 10.81
C GLY A 225 -0.81 11.98 10.20
N SER A 226 -1.45 13.08 10.61
CA SER A 226 -2.83 13.38 10.21
C SER A 226 -3.02 13.47 8.70
N ALA A 227 -3.91 12.65 8.18
CA ALA A 227 -4.39 12.70 6.80
C ALA A 227 -5.84 13.24 6.72
N ALA A 228 -6.34 13.92 7.76
CA ALA A 228 -7.73 14.31 7.87
C ALA A 228 -8.20 15.25 6.74
N VAL A 229 -7.35 16.18 6.31
CA VAL A 229 -7.70 17.11 5.23
C VAL A 229 -7.96 16.40 3.91
N THR A 230 -7.16 15.39 3.58
CA THR A 230 -7.28 14.67 2.30
C THR A 230 -8.15 13.43 2.36
N GLN A 231 -8.25 12.78 3.54
CA GLN A 231 -8.86 11.45 3.74
C GLN A 231 -9.92 11.44 4.84
N GLY A 232 -10.50 12.58 5.17
CA GLY A 232 -11.45 12.75 6.26
C GLY A 232 -12.85 12.17 6.04
N ILE A 233 -12.97 11.05 5.33
CA ILE A 233 -14.24 10.37 5.04
C ILE A 233 -14.36 9.11 5.87
N GLY A 234 -15.50 8.95 6.54
CA GLY A 234 -15.82 7.80 7.39
C GLY A 234 -15.77 8.12 8.87
N ASN A 235 -15.99 7.12 9.72
CA ASN A 235 -16.19 7.30 11.16
C ASN A 235 -15.03 7.98 11.91
N ASP A 236 -13.82 7.94 11.36
CA ASP A 236 -12.66 8.57 11.97
C ASP A 236 -12.37 9.97 11.46
N LEU A 237 -13.08 10.43 10.42
CA LEU A 237 -12.83 11.71 9.75
C LEU A 237 -11.34 11.94 9.46
N GLY A 238 -10.65 10.87 9.04
CA GLY A 238 -9.22 10.79 8.84
C GLY A 238 -8.50 10.03 9.96
N SER A 239 -7.29 9.54 9.69
CA SER A 239 -6.47 8.85 10.68
C SER A 239 -5.41 9.77 11.24
N ALA A 240 -5.32 9.83 12.56
CA ALA A 240 -4.28 10.59 13.24
C ALA A 240 -2.88 9.97 13.11
N GLY A 241 -2.79 8.65 12.96
CA GLY A 241 -1.51 7.95 12.72
C GLY A 241 -0.99 8.11 11.30
N GLY A 242 -1.90 8.28 10.35
CA GLY A 242 -1.60 8.31 8.94
C GLY A 242 -2.42 7.32 8.12
N VAL A 243 -2.00 7.09 6.89
CA VAL A 243 -2.63 6.15 5.97
C VAL A 243 -1.57 5.41 5.15
N ILE A 244 -1.89 4.17 4.77
CA ILE A 244 -1.12 3.38 3.80
C ILE A 244 -1.95 3.31 2.53
N ASN A 245 -1.40 3.73 1.39
CA ASN A 245 -2.09 3.72 0.11
C ASN A 245 -1.42 2.74 -0.84
N VAL A 246 -2.17 1.76 -1.28
CA VAL A 246 -1.77 0.81 -2.32
C VAL A 246 -2.21 1.38 -3.67
N VAL A 247 -1.25 1.68 -4.52
CA VAL A 247 -1.48 2.20 -5.88
C VAL A 247 -1.45 1.05 -6.86
N THR A 248 -2.52 0.87 -7.63
CA THR A 248 -2.63 -0.21 -8.62
C THR A 248 -1.95 0.18 -9.94
N LYS A 249 -1.47 -0.84 -10.65
CA LYS A 249 -0.87 -0.70 -11.98
C LYS A 249 -1.90 -0.23 -13.01
N THR A 250 -1.50 0.74 -13.84
CA THR A 250 -2.27 1.23 -14.98
C THR A 250 -1.43 1.21 -16.26
N PRO A 251 -2.05 1.31 -17.46
CA PRO A 251 -1.31 1.32 -18.72
C PRO A 251 -0.24 2.40 -18.81
N LYS A 252 0.93 2.06 -19.37
CA LYS A 252 2.05 2.99 -19.61
C LYS A 252 2.19 3.40 -21.08
N PHE A 253 1.27 3.04 -21.96
CA PHE A 253 1.29 3.26 -23.40
C PHE A 253 2.53 2.66 -24.09
N THR A 254 2.94 1.49 -23.63
CA THR A 254 4.00 0.65 -24.20
C THR A 254 3.46 -0.76 -24.47
N ASN A 255 4.09 -1.45 -25.43
CA ASN A 255 3.78 -2.86 -25.72
C ASN A 255 4.84 -3.69 -25.03
N GLU A 256 4.50 -4.28 -23.90
CA GLU A 256 5.42 -5.12 -23.11
C GLU A 256 4.65 -6.10 -22.26
N GLY A 257 5.32 -7.20 -21.91
CA GLY A 257 4.73 -8.19 -21.02
C GLY A 257 5.78 -8.90 -20.18
N GLU A 258 5.35 -9.40 -19.02
CA GLU A 258 6.14 -10.26 -18.16
C GLU A 258 5.29 -11.43 -17.70
N ILE A 259 5.82 -12.64 -17.79
CA ILE A 259 5.28 -13.82 -17.14
C ILE A 259 6.31 -14.34 -16.16
N SER A 260 5.86 -14.83 -15.01
CA SER A 260 6.79 -15.40 -14.03
C SER A 260 6.20 -16.59 -13.28
N LEU A 261 7.09 -17.42 -12.75
CA LEU A 261 6.76 -18.53 -11.87
C LEU A 261 7.63 -18.45 -10.63
N ARG A 262 7.00 -18.38 -9.47
CA ARG A 262 7.66 -18.45 -8.16
C ARG A 262 7.30 -19.76 -7.48
N ALA A 263 8.32 -20.45 -6.95
CA ALA A 263 8.17 -21.65 -6.14
C ALA A 263 9.06 -21.55 -4.89
N GLY A 264 8.69 -22.23 -3.80
CA GLY A 264 9.45 -22.10 -2.55
C GLY A 264 9.02 -23.04 -1.45
N SER A 265 9.45 -22.71 -0.24
CA SER A 265 9.11 -23.41 0.99
C SER A 265 7.61 -23.62 1.12
N TRP A 266 7.24 -24.72 1.74
CA TRP A 266 5.85 -25.08 2.06
C TRP A 266 4.95 -25.21 0.82
N GLY A 267 5.49 -25.73 -0.27
CA GLY A 267 4.73 -25.97 -1.49
C GLY A 267 4.26 -24.71 -2.19
N LEU A 268 4.90 -23.55 -1.94
CA LEU A 268 4.57 -22.31 -2.65
C LEU A 268 4.68 -22.52 -4.16
N PHE A 269 3.58 -22.30 -4.86
CA PHE A 269 3.48 -22.28 -6.31
C PHE A 269 2.69 -21.04 -6.73
N ARG A 270 3.35 -20.14 -7.49
CA ARG A 270 2.76 -18.84 -7.81
C ARG A 270 3.16 -18.38 -9.22
N PRO A 271 2.40 -18.74 -10.26
CA PRO A 271 2.47 -18.12 -11.57
C PRO A 271 1.85 -16.71 -11.52
N THR A 272 2.49 -15.76 -12.25
CA THR A 272 1.98 -14.39 -12.42
C THR A 272 2.18 -13.92 -13.85
N PHE A 273 1.38 -12.95 -14.26
CA PHE A 273 1.54 -12.24 -15.52
C PHE A 273 1.26 -10.74 -15.35
N ASP A 274 1.86 -9.95 -16.23
CA ASP A 274 1.62 -8.52 -16.38
C ASP A 274 1.84 -8.17 -17.85
N VAL A 275 0.78 -7.78 -18.55
CA VAL A 275 0.81 -7.49 -19.99
C VAL A 275 0.14 -6.17 -20.27
N GLN A 276 0.71 -5.38 -21.15
CA GLN A 276 0.14 -4.11 -21.58
C GLN A 276 0.37 -3.87 -23.07
N SER A 277 -0.54 -3.14 -23.67
CA SER A 277 -0.50 -2.84 -25.11
C SER A 277 -1.22 -1.53 -25.42
N VAL A 278 -0.73 -0.84 -26.42
CA VAL A 278 -1.44 0.25 -27.08
C VAL A 278 -2.39 -0.34 -28.10
N LEU A 279 -3.67 0.06 -28.06
CA LEU A 279 -4.73 -0.57 -28.84
C LEU A 279 -5.01 0.12 -30.19
N ASP A 280 -4.54 1.35 -30.37
CA ASP A 280 -4.79 2.16 -31.54
C ASP A 280 -3.53 2.76 -32.14
N LYS A 281 -3.57 3.08 -33.45
CA LYS A 281 -2.44 3.67 -34.18
C LYS A 281 -2.05 5.07 -33.67
N ASN A 282 -3.00 5.80 -33.12
CA ASN A 282 -2.80 7.17 -32.61
C ASN A 282 -2.24 7.17 -31.18
N GLN A 283 -2.06 5.98 -30.55
CA GLN A 283 -1.59 5.83 -29.19
C GLN A 283 -2.47 6.57 -28.16
N THR A 284 -3.77 6.59 -28.42
CA THR A 284 -4.75 7.24 -27.53
C THR A 284 -5.39 6.26 -26.55
N ILE A 285 -5.36 4.96 -26.83
CA ILE A 285 -5.97 3.92 -25.99
C ILE A 285 -4.90 2.89 -25.62
N ALA A 286 -4.73 2.66 -24.33
CA ALA A 286 -3.84 1.62 -23.83
C ALA A 286 -4.56 0.73 -22.81
N PHE A 287 -4.22 -0.55 -22.84
CA PHE A 287 -4.75 -1.58 -21.95
C PHE A 287 -3.61 -2.23 -21.17
N ARG A 288 -3.85 -2.54 -19.89
CA ARG A 288 -2.97 -3.39 -19.07
C ARG A 288 -3.80 -4.39 -18.29
N MET A 289 -3.30 -5.59 -18.19
CA MET A 289 -3.87 -6.64 -17.37
C MET A 289 -2.77 -7.38 -16.63
N ASN A 290 -2.92 -7.52 -15.34
CA ASN A 290 -2.03 -8.31 -14.52
C ASN A 290 -2.80 -9.28 -13.65
N GLY A 291 -2.14 -10.36 -13.22
CA GLY A 291 -2.78 -11.36 -12.41
C GLY A 291 -1.80 -12.30 -11.74
N ALA A 292 -2.33 -13.00 -10.74
CA ALA A 292 -1.61 -14.00 -9.96
C ALA A 292 -2.54 -15.14 -9.57
N PHE A 293 -1.98 -16.35 -9.61
CA PHE A 293 -2.52 -17.49 -8.89
C PHE A 293 -1.50 -17.89 -7.84
N GLU A 294 -1.95 -18.24 -6.64
CA GLU A 294 -1.08 -18.73 -5.57
C GLU A 294 -1.70 -19.91 -4.86
N ARG A 295 -0.87 -20.90 -4.61
CA ARG A 295 -1.15 -22.00 -3.71
C ARG A 295 0.05 -22.18 -2.81
N SER A 296 -0.18 -22.26 -1.50
CA SER A 296 0.86 -22.58 -0.54
C SER A 296 0.26 -23.29 0.68
N ASP A 297 1.05 -24.15 1.27
CA ASP A 297 0.85 -24.64 2.62
C ASP A 297 1.54 -23.71 3.62
N ASN A 298 1.68 -24.13 4.86
CA ASN A 298 2.39 -23.42 5.92
C ASN A 298 3.39 -24.38 6.57
N TYR A 299 4.33 -23.84 7.34
CA TYR A 299 5.22 -24.66 8.16
C TYR A 299 4.48 -25.50 9.24
N ARG A 300 3.19 -25.21 9.48
CA ARG A 300 2.30 -25.98 10.34
C ARG A 300 1.33 -26.82 9.50
N PRO A 301 1.01 -28.05 9.96
CA PRO A 301 0.09 -28.92 9.23
C PRO A 301 -1.31 -28.30 9.14
N VAL A 302 -2.09 -28.72 8.15
CA VAL A 302 -3.49 -28.32 7.94
C VAL A 302 -3.66 -26.88 7.42
N ILE A 303 -2.71 -25.99 7.64
CA ILE A 303 -2.81 -24.60 7.25
C ILE A 303 -2.45 -24.46 5.77
N HIS A 304 -3.34 -23.83 5.02
CA HIS A 304 -3.17 -23.59 3.58
C HIS A 304 -3.62 -22.17 3.22
N SER A 305 -3.15 -21.71 2.06
CA SER A 305 -3.54 -20.44 1.42
C SER A 305 -3.67 -20.65 -0.08
N ASN A 306 -4.81 -20.25 -0.64
CA ASN A 306 -5.06 -20.25 -2.07
C ASN A 306 -5.57 -18.88 -2.48
N ARG A 307 -5.01 -18.32 -3.56
CA ARG A 307 -5.32 -16.97 -4.01
C ARG A 307 -5.47 -16.93 -5.52
N VAL A 308 -6.45 -16.17 -5.97
CA VAL A 308 -6.65 -15.80 -7.38
C VAL A 308 -6.82 -14.30 -7.46
N TYR A 309 -6.07 -13.66 -8.33
CA TYR A 309 -6.10 -12.22 -8.54
C TYR A 309 -6.08 -11.86 -10.01
N ILE A 310 -6.84 -10.83 -10.39
CA ILE A 310 -6.83 -10.23 -11.72
C ILE A 310 -7.14 -8.73 -11.63
N ASN A 311 -6.39 -7.91 -12.38
CA ASN A 311 -6.55 -6.47 -12.45
C ASN A 311 -6.42 -5.97 -13.89
N PRO A 312 -7.51 -5.94 -14.68
CA PRO A 312 -7.56 -5.24 -15.95
C PRO A 312 -7.73 -3.73 -15.76
N SER A 313 -7.09 -2.94 -16.61
CA SER A 313 -7.19 -1.50 -16.65
C SER A 313 -7.09 -0.96 -18.07
N LEU A 314 -7.78 0.14 -18.35
CA LEU A 314 -7.80 0.82 -19.64
C LEU A 314 -7.59 2.31 -19.40
N GLU A 315 -6.76 2.93 -20.21
CA GLU A 315 -6.60 4.38 -20.24
C GLU A 315 -6.88 4.89 -21.64
N TRP A 316 -7.75 5.88 -21.76
CA TRP A 316 -8.09 6.56 -23.00
C TRP A 316 -7.75 8.05 -22.90
N ARG A 317 -7.00 8.56 -23.86
CA ARG A 317 -6.61 9.97 -24.02
C ARG A 317 -7.19 10.49 -25.34
N PRO A 318 -8.47 10.91 -25.34
CA PRO A 318 -9.11 11.41 -26.58
C PRO A 318 -8.43 12.65 -27.17
N ASP A 319 -7.79 13.42 -26.31
CA ASP A 319 -6.98 14.59 -26.66
C ASP A 319 -5.83 14.75 -25.62
N ASP A 320 -4.91 15.72 -25.87
CA ASP A 320 -3.76 15.98 -24.99
C ASP A 320 -4.14 16.54 -23.60
N LYS A 321 -5.40 16.95 -23.43
CA LYS A 321 -5.92 17.58 -22.20
C LYS A 321 -6.81 16.65 -21.36
N THR A 322 -7.22 15.51 -21.90
CA THR A 322 -8.16 14.60 -21.26
C THR A 322 -7.54 13.23 -21.07
N SER A 323 -7.64 12.67 -19.85
CA SER A 323 -7.29 11.28 -19.55
C SER A 323 -8.46 10.64 -18.82
N ILE A 324 -8.89 9.49 -19.32
CA ILE A 324 -9.95 8.65 -18.73
C ILE A 324 -9.33 7.31 -18.41
N THR A 325 -9.38 6.91 -17.14
CA THR A 325 -8.87 5.61 -16.68
C THR A 325 -10.02 4.81 -16.09
N ILE A 326 -10.17 3.55 -16.53
CA ILE A 326 -11.10 2.60 -15.97
C ILE A 326 -10.28 1.41 -15.49
N GLU A 327 -10.54 0.95 -14.28
CA GLU A 327 -9.86 -0.21 -13.71
C GLU A 327 -10.82 -1.07 -12.90
N MET A 328 -10.53 -2.36 -12.87
CA MET A 328 -11.18 -3.35 -12.00
C MET A 328 -10.09 -4.16 -11.31
N ASP A 329 -10.36 -4.63 -10.11
CA ASP A 329 -9.44 -5.45 -9.32
C ASP A 329 -10.28 -6.50 -8.58
N TYR A 330 -9.99 -7.77 -8.83
CA TYR A 330 -10.67 -8.88 -8.19
C TYR A 330 -9.67 -9.78 -7.48
N LEU A 331 -9.91 -10.00 -6.19
CA LEU A 331 -9.14 -10.91 -5.34
C LEU A 331 -10.09 -11.92 -4.69
N ASN A 332 -9.77 -13.20 -4.81
CA ASN A 332 -10.35 -14.27 -4.00
C ASN A 332 -9.22 -14.95 -3.24
N ASP A 333 -9.22 -14.79 -1.91
CA ASP A 333 -8.22 -15.33 -1.01
C ASP A 333 -8.88 -16.27 -0.01
N ASN A 334 -8.41 -17.50 0.03
CA ASN A 334 -8.95 -18.57 0.85
C ASN A 334 -7.83 -19.18 1.69
N ARG A 335 -7.92 -19.08 3.02
CA ARG A 335 -6.85 -19.53 3.93
C ARG A 335 -7.34 -20.01 5.28
N THR A 336 -6.53 -20.82 5.94
CA THR A 336 -6.76 -21.29 7.31
C THR A 336 -6.18 -20.29 8.32
N PRO A 337 -7.00 -19.73 9.23
CA PRO A 337 -6.48 -18.92 10.33
C PRO A 337 -5.76 -19.76 11.36
N TYR A 338 -4.69 -19.25 11.98
CA TYR A 338 -3.90 -20.01 12.92
C TYR A 338 -3.42 -19.23 14.14
N THR A 339 -3.05 -19.98 15.18
CA THR A 339 -2.37 -19.51 16.38
C THR A 339 -1.08 -20.32 16.55
N SER A 340 0.01 -19.69 16.90
CA SER A 340 1.33 -20.33 16.93
C SER A 340 2.02 -20.35 18.30
N SER A 341 1.57 -19.51 19.24
CA SER A 341 2.04 -19.52 20.64
C SER A 341 0.90 -19.19 21.58
N VAL A 342 1.03 -19.66 22.82
CA VAL A 342 0.06 -19.43 23.90
C VAL A 342 0.80 -18.96 25.14
N ASN A 343 0.29 -17.92 25.81
CA ASN A 343 0.79 -17.58 27.14
C ASN A 343 0.15 -18.54 28.18
N LEU A 344 0.98 -19.27 28.91
CA LEU A 344 0.58 -20.21 29.94
C LEU A 344 0.47 -19.57 31.34
N SER A 345 0.34 -18.24 31.37
CA SER A 345 0.12 -17.46 32.59
C SER A 345 -0.83 -16.29 32.31
N LYS A 346 -1.00 -15.44 33.30
CA LYS A 346 -1.71 -14.16 33.17
C LYS A 346 -0.95 -13.21 32.24
N ASP A 347 -1.61 -12.18 31.75
CA ASP A 347 -0.99 -11.12 30.93
C ASP A 347 0.09 -10.31 31.66
N THR A 348 0.23 -10.51 32.97
CA THR A 348 1.24 -9.88 33.82
C THR A 348 2.53 -10.67 33.94
N GLU A 349 2.52 -11.91 33.50
CA GLU A 349 3.64 -12.86 33.61
C GLU A 349 3.94 -13.46 32.24
N GLU A 350 5.18 -13.35 31.79
CA GLU A 350 5.63 -13.97 30.56
C GLU A 350 5.87 -15.46 30.77
N ASN A 351 5.02 -16.31 30.18
CA ASN A 351 5.18 -17.76 30.13
C ASN A 351 4.75 -18.27 28.76
N LEU A 352 5.53 -17.89 27.73
CA LEU A 352 5.21 -18.16 26.35
C LEU A 352 5.54 -19.61 25.99
N TYR A 353 4.54 -20.36 25.60
CA TYR A 353 4.69 -21.68 25.01
C TYR A 353 4.66 -21.57 23.49
N ASP A 354 5.84 -21.71 22.89
CA ASP A 354 6.01 -21.78 21.45
C ASP A 354 5.71 -23.18 20.97
N MET A 355 4.59 -23.34 20.30
CA MET A 355 4.14 -24.64 19.84
C MET A 355 5.10 -25.21 18.80
N PRO A 356 5.44 -26.51 18.90
CA PRO A 356 6.18 -27.20 17.84
C PRO A 356 5.53 -27.00 16.46
N HIS A 357 6.33 -26.95 15.41
CA HIS A 357 5.85 -26.72 14.04
C HIS A 357 4.82 -27.75 13.55
N ASN A 358 4.83 -28.96 14.10
CA ASN A 358 3.87 -30.02 13.75
C ASN A 358 2.53 -29.92 14.52
N LYS A 359 2.27 -28.86 15.27
CA LYS A 359 1.06 -28.68 16.07
C LYS A 359 0.17 -27.59 15.54
N PHE A 360 -1.12 -27.87 15.40
CA PHE A 360 -2.19 -26.93 15.08
C PHE A 360 -3.35 -27.10 16.07
N LEU A 361 -3.88 -26.02 16.63
CA LEU A 361 -4.90 -26.06 17.69
C LEU A 361 -6.33 -26.06 17.16
N GLY A 362 -6.55 -25.64 15.93
CA GLY A 362 -7.85 -25.57 15.28
C GLY A 362 -8.27 -26.88 14.62
N PHE A 363 -9.29 -26.80 13.79
CA PHE A 363 -9.82 -27.93 13.02
C PHE A 363 -9.52 -27.75 11.54
N LYS A 364 -9.51 -28.88 10.79
CA LYS A 364 -9.35 -28.88 9.33
C LYS A 364 -10.45 -28.08 8.60
N ASN A 365 -11.54 -27.80 9.28
CA ASN A 365 -12.67 -27.03 8.78
C ASN A 365 -12.48 -25.51 8.96
N ASP A 366 -11.46 -25.10 9.71
CA ASP A 366 -11.17 -23.67 9.87
C ASP A 366 -10.75 -23.06 8.53
N ASN A 367 -11.49 -22.05 8.11
CA ASN A 367 -11.28 -21.42 6.83
C ASN A 367 -11.84 -20.00 6.80
N VAL A 368 -11.10 -19.08 6.19
CA VAL A 368 -11.56 -17.74 5.90
C VAL A 368 -11.44 -17.48 4.40
N ASN A 369 -12.58 -17.25 3.76
CA ASN A 369 -12.65 -16.87 2.38
C ASN A 369 -12.93 -15.37 2.26
N ASN A 370 -11.97 -14.61 1.75
CA ASN A 370 -12.09 -13.18 1.47
C ASN A 370 -12.26 -12.97 -0.03
N LYS A 371 -13.33 -12.30 -0.45
CA LYS A 371 -13.57 -11.90 -1.84
C LYS A 371 -13.67 -10.39 -1.91
N THR A 372 -12.76 -9.77 -2.64
CA THR A 372 -12.74 -8.32 -2.85
C THR A 372 -12.90 -8.03 -4.32
N LEU A 373 -13.86 -7.20 -4.67
CA LEU A 373 -14.00 -6.61 -5.99
C LEU A 373 -13.93 -5.10 -5.84
N THR A 374 -13.00 -4.45 -6.52
CA THR A 374 -12.97 -3.00 -6.62
C THR A 374 -13.02 -2.57 -8.07
N TYR A 375 -13.64 -1.45 -8.34
CA TYR A 375 -13.67 -0.84 -9.68
C TYR A 375 -13.61 0.67 -9.55
N ALA A 376 -12.95 1.33 -10.49
CA ALA A 376 -12.83 2.77 -10.50
C ALA A 376 -12.90 3.33 -11.91
N ALA A 377 -13.49 4.51 -12.04
CA ALA A 377 -13.44 5.35 -13.22
C ALA A 377 -12.93 6.73 -12.81
N ARG A 378 -11.90 7.22 -13.51
CA ARG A 378 -11.30 8.54 -13.26
C ARG A 378 -11.23 9.32 -14.55
N ILE A 379 -11.62 10.59 -14.50
CA ILE A 379 -11.50 11.55 -15.59
C ILE A 379 -10.69 12.72 -15.08
N THR A 380 -9.64 13.09 -15.80
CA THR A 380 -8.88 14.31 -15.58
C THR A 380 -8.93 15.13 -16.84
N ARG A 381 -9.35 16.38 -16.72
CA ARG A 381 -9.41 17.35 -17.82
C ARG A 381 -8.63 18.61 -17.47
N GLN A 382 -7.69 18.95 -18.31
CA GLN A 382 -7.01 20.26 -18.30
C GLN A 382 -7.93 21.27 -18.96
N LEU A 383 -8.44 22.25 -18.20
CA LEU A 383 -9.31 23.32 -18.73
C LEU A 383 -8.50 24.43 -19.36
N THR A 384 -7.43 24.83 -18.66
CA THR A 384 -6.42 25.80 -19.15
C THR A 384 -5.03 25.26 -18.78
N ASP A 385 -3.95 25.94 -19.17
CA ASP A 385 -2.59 25.52 -18.81
C ASP A 385 -2.36 25.43 -17.29
N ASN A 386 -3.15 26.19 -16.54
CA ASN A 386 -3.02 26.32 -15.09
C ASN A 386 -4.14 25.67 -14.27
N ILE A 387 -5.24 25.24 -14.92
CA ILE A 387 -6.42 24.73 -14.23
C ILE A 387 -6.81 23.37 -14.78
N SER A 388 -7.03 22.43 -13.88
CA SER A 388 -7.56 21.10 -14.20
C SER A 388 -8.71 20.70 -13.26
N VAL A 389 -9.59 19.84 -13.77
CA VAL A 389 -10.65 19.18 -13.02
C VAL A 389 -10.40 17.70 -13.03
N ARG A 390 -10.60 17.06 -11.88
CA ARG A 390 -10.55 15.61 -11.73
C ARG A 390 -11.84 15.14 -11.08
N ALA A 391 -12.52 14.21 -11.74
CA ALA A 391 -13.65 13.48 -11.19
C ALA A 391 -13.27 12.00 -11.08
N ALA A 392 -13.67 11.34 -9.99
CA ALA A 392 -13.42 9.92 -9.78
C ALA A 392 -14.59 9.26 -9.07
N TYR A 393 -14.92 8.05 -9.51
CA TYR A 393 -15.86 7.16 -8.86
C TYR A 393 -15.14 5.85 -8.51
N PHE A 394 -15.36 5.37 -7.29
CA PHE A 394 -14.81 4.12 -6.78
C PHE A 394 -15.94 3.30 -6.19
N GLY A 395 -15.99 2.02 -6.54
CA GLY A 395 -16.86 1.05 -5.91
C GLY A 395 -16.07 -0.12 -5.35
N SER A 396 -16.51 -0.68 -4.23
CA SER A 396 -15.96 -1.90 -3.67
C SER A 396 -17.03 -2.82 -3.10
N SER A 397 -16.80 -4.12 -3.22
CA SER A 397 -17.55 -5.17 -2.54
C SER A 397 -16.53 -6.08 -1.85
N TYR A 398 -16.59 -6.13 -0.52
CA TYR A 398 -15.75 -6.96 0.32
C TYR A 398 -16.61 -7.97 1.08
N LYS A 399 -16.46 -9.26 0.72
CA LYS A 399 -17.21 -10.37 1.33
C LYS A 399 -16.27 -11.29 2.07
N VAL A 400 -16.67 -11.69 3.28
CA VAL A 400 -15.92 -12.63 4.11
C VAL A 400 -16.85 -13.74 4.56
N ASP A 401 -16.47 -15.00 4.33
CA ASP A 401 -17.02 -16.17 5.00
C ASP A 401 -15.92 -16.72 5.92
N ASN A 402 -16.12 -16.56 7.21
CA ASN A 402 -15.14 -16.93 8.23
C ASN A 402 -15.72 -18.05 9.10
N THR A 403 -15.09 -19.22 9.04
CA THR A 403 -15.29 -20.31 9.99
C THR A 403 -13.97 -20.54 10.73
N SER A 404 -13.93 -20.33 12.04
CA SER A 404 -12.68 -20.38 12.78
C SER A 404 -12.85 -20.88 14.22
N THR A 405 -11.81 -21.53 14.70
CA THR A 405 -11.71 -22.06 16.07
C THR A 405 -11.03 -21.05 16.99
N SER A 406 -11.69 -20.72 18.09
CA SER A 406 -11.12 -19.97 19.21
C SER A 406 -10.65 -20.92 20.29
N VAL A 407 -9.46 -20.69 20.85
CA VAL A 407 -8.82 -21.49 21.93
C VAL A 407 -8.46 -20.62 23.14
N LYS A 408 -9.15 -19.52 23.36
CA LYS A 408 -8.77 -18.49 24.33
C LYS A 408 -9.20 -18.79 25.77
N THR A 409 -10.28 -19.52 25.97
CA THR A 409 -10.88 -19.70 27.29
C THR A 409 -10.07 -20.70 28.14
N VAL A 410 -9.53 -20.22 29.27
CA VAL A 410 -8.87 -21.04 30.27
C VAL A 410 -9.94 -21.87 31.02
N VAL A 411 -9.70 -23.15 31.23
CA VAL A 411 -10.62 -24.08 31.90
C VAL A 411 -10.00 -24.50 33.23
N ASN A 412 -10.80 -24.55 34.26
CA ASN A 412 -10.42 -24.96 35.61
C ASN A 412 -9.27 -24.14 36.22
N LYS A 413 -9.09 -22.89 35.79
CA LYS A 413 -7.96 -22.02 36.19
C LYS A 413 -6.58 -22.54 35.77
N GLU A 414 -6.52 -23.55 34.91
CA GLU A 414 -5.28 -24.09 34.33
C GLU A 414 -5.00 -23.48 32.98
N TYR A 415 -3.91 -22.72 32.85
CA TYR A 415 -3.60 -21.96 31.64
C TYR A 415 -3.21 -22.84 30.44
N ASN A 416 -2.83 -24.09 30.65
CA ASN A 416 -2.61 -25.09 29.61
C ASN A 416 -3.91 -25.76 29.12
N MET A 417 -5.00 -25.66 29.90
CA MET A 417 -6.32 -26.21 29.53
C MET A 417 -7.14 -25.16 28.82
N ARG A 418 -7.45 -25.40 27.56
CA ARG A 418 -8.16 -24.44 26.71
C ARG A 418 -9.41 -25.07 26.09
N ARG A 419 -10.50 -24.29 26.12
CA ARG A 419 -11.73 -24.64 25.39
C ARG A 419 -11.60 -24.26 23.92
N ARG A 420 -11.93 -25.21 23.03
CA ARG A 420 -12.11 -24.90 21.60
C ARG A 420 -13.57 -24.63 21.31
N THR A 421 -13.81 -23.44 20.76
CA THR A 421 -15.14 -22.99 20.34
C THR A 421 -15.06 -22.64 18.87
N ILE A 422 -15.86 -23.28 18.02
CA ILE A 422 -15.95 -22.96 16.60
C ILE A 422 -17.05 -21.92 16.38
N SER A 423 -16.77 -20.93 15.58
CA SER A 423 -17.70 -19.88 15.20
C SER A 423 -17.72 -19.68 13.69
N ARG A 424 -18.84 -19.16 13.18
CA ARG A 424 -18.97 -18.73 11.79
C ARG A 424 -19.50 -17.31 11.72
N SER A 425 -19.04 -16.52 10.76
CA SER A 425 -19.59 -15.22 10.43
C SER A 425 -19.53 -14.94 8.94
N LEU A 426 -20.56 -14.29 8.43
CA LEU A 426 -20.60 -13.78 7.06
C LEU A 426 -20.60 -12.26 7.12
N ARG A 427 -19.81 -11.63 6.26
CA ARG A 427 -19.76 -10.18 6.09
C ARG A 427 -19.96 -9.84 4.62
N ASP A 428 -20.83 -8.88 4.32
CA ASP A 428 -20.98 -8.22 3.03
C ASP A 428 -20.85 -6.72 3.26
N ASP A 429 -19.79 -6.12 2.74
CA ASP A 429 -19.41 -4.72 2.92
C ASP A 429 -19.28 -4.07 1.54
N ARG A 430 -20.15 -3.11 1.23
CA ARG A 430 -20.20 -2.42 -0.04
C ARG A 430 -19.96 -0.94 0.16
N ASN A 431 -19.01 -0.41 -0.59
CA ASN A 431 -18.66 1.00 -0.51
C ASN A 431 -18.73 1.64 -1.89
N SER A 432 -19.21 2.86 -1.94
CA SER A 432 -19.13 3.73 -3.12
C SER A 432 -18.59 5.08 -2.70
N THR A 433 -17.68 5.64 -3.49
CA THR A 433 -17.06 6.95 -3.21
C THR A 433 -17.00 7.73 -4.50
N PHE A 434 -17.50 8.96 -4.46
CA PHE A 434 -17.35 9.95 -5.52
C PHE A 434 -16.43 11.07 -5.04
N GLN A 435 -15.51 11.51 -5.90
CA GLN A 435 -14.59 12.62 -5.63
C GLN A 435 -14.59 13.59 -6.80
N LEU A 436 -14.57 14.88 -6.49
CA LEU A 436 -14.43 15.96 -7.47
C LEU A 436 -13.39 16.95 -6.96
N ASP A 437 -12.38 17.26 -7.78
CA ASP A 437 -11.32 18.20 -7.47
C ASP A 437 -11.19 19.25 -8.58
N PHE A 438 -11.08 20.50 -8.18
CA PHE A 438 -10.68 21.63 -8.98
C PHE A 438 -9.27 22.06 -8.55
N ILE A 439 -8.29 21.99 -9.44
CA ILE A 439 -6.88 22.15 -9.13
C ILE A 439 -6.31 23.30 -9.94
N GLY A 440 -5.77 24.32 -9.28
CA GLY A 440 -5.02 25.40 -9.87
C GLY A 440 -3.53 25.27 -9.61
N ARG A 441 -2.71 25.50 -10.65
CA ARG A 441 -1.24 25.44 -10.58
C ARG A 441 -0.62 26.71 -11.16
N ASP A 442 0.50 27.15 -10.56
CA ASP A 442 1.29 28.27 -11.10
C ASP A 442 0.44 29.50 -11.41
N ILE A 443 -0.52 29.82 -10.52
CA ILE A 443 -1.35 31.01 -10.59
C ILE A 443 -0.65 32.10 -9.79
N PHE A 444 -0.53 33.31 -10.33
CA PHE A 444 0.22 34.38 -9.70
C PHE A 444 -0.68 35.52 -9.24
N THR A 445 -0.48 35.97 -7.98
CA THR A 445 -1.01 37.22 -7.46
C THR A 445 0.16 38.10 -7.06
N GLY A 446 0.56 39.02 -7.94
CA GLY A 446 1.81 39.74 -7.80
C GLY A 446 3.02 38.79 -7.80
N PRO A 447 3.91 38.85 -6.79
CA PRO A 447 5.07 37.96 -6.70
C PRO A 447 4.75 36.59 -6.13
N VAL A 448 3.57 36.35 -5.57
CA VAL A 448 3.20 35.11 -4.91
C VAL A 448 2.66 34.12 -5.94
N LYS A 449 3.23 32.91 -5.95
CA LYS A 449 2.74 31.80 -6.76
C LYS A 449 1.83 30.90 -5.91
N HIS A 450 0.65 30.59 -6.42
CA HIS A 450 -0.38 29.78 -5.80
C HIS A 450 -0.52 28.43 -6.50
N THR A 451 -0.60 27.39 -5.72
CA THR A 451 -1.05 26.08 -6.15
C THR A 451 -2.14 25.65 -5.17
N PHE A 452 -3.37 25.49 -5.63
CA PHE A 452 -4.51 25.21 -4.77
C PHE A 452 -5.35 24.04 -5.28
N GLN A 453 -6.15 23.49 -4.37
CA GLN A 453 -7.14 22.46 -4.67
C GLN A 453 -8.40 22.74 -3.86
N LEU A 454 -9.54 22.71 -4.54
CA LEU A 454 -10.87 22.68 -3.95
C LEU A 454 -11.48 21.30 -4.25
N GLY A 455 -11.93 20.60 -3.22
CA GLY A 455 -12.38 19.24 -3.34
C GLY A 455 -13.71 18.97 -2.67
N PHE A 456 -14.45 18.05 -3.23
CA PHE A 456 -15.67 17.47 -2.68
C PHE A 456 -15.56 15.95 -2.71
N ASP A 457 -16.06 15.30 -1.65
CA ASP A 457 -16.19 13.85 -1.54
C ASP A 457 -17.57 13.46 -1.06
N TYR A 458 -18.08 12.37 -1.59
CA TYR A 458 -19.24 11.67 -1.05
C TYR A 458 -18.92 10.19 -0.94
N LYS A 459 -19.20 9.59 0.21
CA LYS A 459 -19.07 8.14 0.41
C LYS A 459 -20.35 7.58 0.99
N ASN A 460 -20.76 6.42 0.46
CA ASN A 460 -21.79 5.56 1.04
C ASN A 460 -21.22 4.19 1.35
N THR A 461 -21.63 3.60 2.47
CA THR A 461 -21.23 2.27 2.93
C THR A 461 -22.44 1.51 3.40
N ASP A 462 -22.64 0.30 2.85
CA ASP A 462 -23.65 -0.66 3.29
C ASP A 462 -22.93 -1.88 3.85
N LEU A 463 -23.15 -2.18 5.12
CA LEU A 463 -22.57 -3.32 5.82
C LEU A 463 -23.65 -4.26 6.32
N SER A 464 -23.48 -5.55 6.07
CA SER A 464 -24.29 -6.61 6.66
C SER A 464 -23.39 -7.67 7.28
N ILE A 465 -23.62 -7.99 8.55
CA ILE A 465 -22.89 -9.04 9.27
C ILE A 465 -23.90 -10.04 9.81
N THR A 466 -23.75 -11.32 9.42
CA THR A 466 -24.49 -12.44 9.99
C THR A 466 -23.54 -13.26 10.84
N ASN A 467 -23.70 -13.23 12.15
CA ASN A 467 -23.01 -14.13 13.05
C ASN A 467 -23.81 -15.43 13.16
N TYR A 468 -23.12 -16.49 13.60
CA TYR A 468 -23.74 -17.76 13.93
C TYR A 468 -23.41 -18.06 15.38
N THR A 469 -24.37 -18.67 16.09
CA THR A 469 -24.17 -19.05 17.49
C THR A 469 -22.90 -19.91 17.62
N PRO A 470 -21.89 -19.47 18.41
CA PRO A 470 -20.67 -20.25 18.62
C PRO A 470 -20.94 -21.59 19.29
N VAL A 471 -20.24 -22.65 18.87
CA VAL A 471 -20.41 -23.99 19.38
C VAL A 471 -19.14 -24.42 20.13
N ASN A 472 -19.28 -24.74 21.43
CA ASN A 472 -18.21 -25.34 22.20
C ASN A 472 -18.01 -26.80 21.77
N ILE A 473 -16.80 -27.18 21.39
CA ILE A 473 -16.49 -28.50 20.85
C ILE A 473 -15.87 -29.38 21.92
N ASP A 474 -14.73 -29.00 22.46
CA ASP A 474 -13.99 -29.77 23.45
C ASP A 474 -13.06 -28.88 24.29
N THR A 475 -12.37 -29.51 25.21
CA THR A 475 -11.30 -28.91 26.02
C THR A 475 -9.99 -29.66 25.75
N ILE A 476 -8.94 -28.94 25.42
CA ILE A 476 -7.63 -29.51 25.12
C ILE A 476 -6.57 -29.04 26.11
N ASN A 477 -5.58 -29.91 26.36
CA ASN A 477 -4.32 -29.49 26.95
C ASN A 477 -3.36 -29.07 25.82
N VAL A 478 -3.01 -27.78 25.75
CA VAL A 478 -2.12 -27.28 24.69
C VAL A 478 -0.70 -27.85 24.75
N LEU A 479 -0.32 -28.43 25.91
CA LEU A 479 0.97 -29.10 26.10
C LEU A 479 0.93 -30.59 25.65
N ALA A 480 -0.25 -31.15 25.37
CA ALA A 480 -0.34 -32.53 24.91
C ALA A 480 0.52 -32.77 23.66
N PRO A 481 1.19 -33.93 23.52
CA PRO A 481 2.06 -34.21 22.37
C PRO A 481 1.34 -34.13 21.02
N SER A 482 0.06 -34.48 20.98
CA SER A 482 -0.80 -34.44 19.82
C SER A 482 -2.18 -33.88 20.17
N ILE A 483 -2.79 -33.17 19.21
CA ILE A 483 -4.14 -32.63 19.33
C ILE A 483 -4.89 -32.99 18.05
N SER A 484 -6.10 -33.57 18.21
CA SER A 484 -6.93 -33.89 17.05
C SER A 484 -7.39 -32.62 16.34
N ASN A 485 -7.22 -32.59 15.03
CA ASN A 485 -7.71 -31.52 14.15
C ASN A 485 -8.99 -31.95 13.39
N VAL A 486 -9.58 -33.07 13.74
CA VAL A 486 -10.84 -33.54 13.15
C VAL A 486 -11.97 -33.21 14.14
N LEU A 487 -13.04 -32.63 13.63
CA LEU A 487 -14.25 -32.36 14.43
C LEU A 487 -14.84 -33.68 14.88
N PRO A 488 -15.06 -33.88 16.22
CA PRO A 488 -15.61 -35.12 16.76
C PRO A 488 -17.09 -35.32 16.38
N VAL A 489 -17.79 -34.22 16.06
CA VAL A 489 -19.22 -34.21 15.69
C VAL A 489 -19.46 -33.23 14.57
N ALA A 490 -20.51 -33.47 13.79
CA ALA A 490 -20.94 -32.47 12.77
C ALA A 490 -21.51 -31.22 13.46
N VAL A 491 -20.98 -30.07 13.11
CA VAL A 491 -21.42 -28.78 13.67
C VAL A 491 -22.54 -28.22 12.82
N LYS A 492 -23.72 -28.00 13.43
CA LYS A 492 -24.81 -27.25 12.81
C LYS A 492 -24.71 -25.78 13.23
N PHE A 493 -24.37 -24.92 12.29
CA PHE A 493 -24.35 -23.47 12.54
C PHE A 493 -25.75 -22.89 12.49
N VAL A 494 -26.19 -22.25 13.57
CA VAL A 494 -27.49 -21.55 13.65
C VAL A 494 -27.23 -20.05 13.42
N PRO A 495 -27.76 -19.45 12.32
CA PRO A 495 -27.56 -18.03 12.05
C PRO A 495 -28.33 -17.17 13.05
N GLU A 496 -27.71 -16.10 13.48
CA GLU A 496 -28.34 -15.01 14.20
C GLU A 496 -28.96 -14.01 13.21
N THR A 497 -29.81 -13.11 13.67
CA THR A 497 -30.37 -12.03 12.84
C THR A 497 -29.23 -11.19 12.30
N PRO A 498 -29.13 -10.95 10.97
CA PRO A 498 -28.10 -10.10 10.39
C PRO A 498 -28.16 -8.69 10.98
N VAL A 499 -27.00 -8.17 11.40
CA VAL A 499 -26.88 -6.76 11.78
C VAL A 499 -26.51 -5.98 10.53
N LYS A 500 -27.34 -5.02 10.16
CA LYS A 500 -27.10 -4.14 9.03
C LYS A 500 -26.80 -2.73 9.50
N SER A 501 -25.88 -2.07 8.81
CA SER A 501 -25.66 -0.65 9.00
C SER A 501 -25.44 0.05 7.67
N ASN A 502 -26.01 1.23 7.55
CA ASN A 502 -25.74 2.16 6.45
C ASN A 502 -25.04 3.40 6.99
N SER A 503 -24.07 3.89 6.25
CA SER A 503 -23.35 5.12 6.61
C SER A 503 -23.09 5.93 5.36
N SER A 504 -23.45 7.20 5.40
CA SER A 504 -23.11 8.17 4.37
C SER A 504 -22.29 9.31 4.95
N SER A 505 -21.29 9.77 4.19
CA SER A 505 -20.47 10.90 4.58
C SER A 505 -20.15 11.77 3.37
N TYR A 506 -20.02 13.07 3.62
CA TYR A 506 -19.50 14.00 2.64
C TYR A 506 -18.47 14.94 3.26
N GLY A 507 -17.60 15.46 2.42
CA GLY A 507 -16.60 16.42 2.82
C GLY A 507 -16.34 17.45 1.75
N ILE A 508 -16.08 18.66 2.20
CA ILE A 508 -15.62 19.77 1.38
C ILE A 508 -14.26 20.19 1.91
N MET A 509 -13.29 20.39 1.03
CA MET A 509 -11.95 20.79 1.44
C MET A 509 -11.35 21.82 0.50
N ALA A 510 -10.46 22.60 1.08
CA ALA A 510 -9.61 23.54 0.38
C ALA A 510 -8.17 23.36 0.87
N GLN A 511 -7.23 23.35 -0.03
CA GLN A 511 -5.80 23.34 0.25
C GLN A 511 -5.12 24.37 -0.65
N GLU A 512 -4.08 25.01 -0.14
CA GLU A 512 -3.29 25.97 -0.88
C GLU A 512 -1.83 25.93 -0.46
N VAL A 513 -0.94 26.03 -1.46
CA VAL A 513 0.47 26.28 -1.30
C VAL A 513 0.80 27.63 -1.88
N MET A 514 1.15 28.56 -1.02
CA MET A 514 1.65 29.88 -1.38
C MET A 514 3.18 29.87 -1.42
N THR A 515 3.76 30.09 -2.59
CA THR A 515 5.22 30.23 -2.76
C THR A 515 5.54 31.70 -2.87
N PHE A 516 6.07 32.28 -1.80
CA PHE A 516 6.43 33.71 -1.73
C PHE A 516 7.71 33.99 -2.53
N ASN A 517 8.65 33.08 -2.44
CA ASN A 517 9.92 33.11 -3.19
C ASN A 517 10.55 31.73 -3.17
N LYS A 518 11.78 31.59 -3.71
CA LYS A 518 12.50 30.32 -3.74
C LYS A 518 12.87 29.73 -2.35
N TYR A 519 12.73 30.52 -1.27
CA TYR A 519 13.12 30.14 0.09
C TYR A 519 11.94 29.84 1.01
N ILE A 520 10.75 30.41 0.75
CA ILE A 520 9.64 30.40 1.70
C ILE A 520 8.35 29.98 0.99
N LYS A 521 7.71 28.93 1.55
CA LYS A 521 6.37 28.51 1.18
C LYS A 521 5.50 28.40 2.44
N ALA A 522 4.23 28.77 2.33
CA ALA A 522 3.19 28.46 3.31
C ALA A 522 2.22 27.46 2.72
N ILE A 523 1.71 26.56 3.56
CA ILE A 523 0.76 25.52 3.16
C ILE A 523 -0.41 25.61 4.11
N LEU A 524 -1.59 25.79 3.56
CA LEU A 524 -2.85 25.89 4.29
C LEU A 524 -3.79 24.80 3.82
N GLY A 525 -4.57 24.25 4.71
CA GLY A 525 -5.62 23.31 4.36
C GLY A 525 -6.73 23.34 5.39
N VAL A 526 -7.94 23.11 4.96
CA VAL A 526 -9.09 22.94 5.84
C VAL A 526 -10.07 21.97 5.20
N ARG A 527 -10.69 21.14 6.01
CA ARG A 527 -11.76 20.25 5.60
C ARG A 527 -12.91 20.32 6.59
N TYR A 528 -14.11 20.48 6.05
CA TYR A 528 -15.35 20.14 6.72
C TYR A 528 -15.79 18.75 6.33
N SER A 529 -16.17 17.92 7.29
CA SER A 529 -16.71 16.57 7.06
C SER A 529 -17.97 16.38 7.89
N TYR A 530 -18.97 15.71 7.27
CA TYR A 530 -20.21 15.31 7.91
C TYR A 530 -20.43 13.83 7.70
N ILE A 531 -20.94 13.13 8.71
CA ILE A 531 -21.32 11.72 8.64
C ILE A 531 -22.72 11.51 9.23
N SER A 532 -23.47 10.61 8.60
CA SER A 532 -24.71 10.04 9.11
C SER A 532 -24.59 8.52 9.06
N SER A 533 -24.82 7.85 10.16
CA SER A 533 -24.73 6.38 10.27
C SER A 533 -25.95 5.86 11.01
N GLN A 534 -26.54 4.80 10.49
CA GLN A 534 -27.67 4.11 11.10
C GLN A 534 -27.41 2.61 11.07
N ASP A 535 -27.73 1.94 12.17
CA ASP A 535 -27.79 0.48 12.26
C ASP A 535 -29.21 0.03 12.61
N ASP A 536 -29.52 -1.24 12.37
CA ASP A 536 -30.85 -1.81 12.62
C ASP A 536 -31.22 -1.82 14.13
N THR A 537 -30.28 -1.55 15.03
CA THR A 537 -30.49 -1.53 16.49
C THR A 537 -30.69 -0.13 17.03
N SER A 538 -30.44 0.91 16.23
CA SER A 538 -30.55 2.30 16.64
C SER A 538 -31.94 2.88 16.36
N ALA A 539 -32.44 3.69 17.28
CA ALA A 539 -33.75 4.36 17.15
C ALA A 539 -33.80 5.41 16.01
N GLY A 540 -32.64 5.76 15.45
CA GLY A 540 -32.50 6.71 14.37
C GLY A 540 -31.05 6.91 13.96
N PRO A 541 -30.77 7.73 12.93
CA PRO A 541 -29.40 7.96 12.48
C PRO A 541 -28.60 8.73 13.53
N THR A 542 -27.35 8.30 13.73
CA THR A 542 -26.34 9.07 14.47
C THR A 542 -25.62 9.96 13.49
N THR A 543 -25.56 11.24 13.75
CA THR A 543 -24.88 12.23 12.91
C THR A 543 -23.71 12.89 13.65
N GLY A 544 -22.75 13.40 12.91
CA GLY A 544 -21.68 14.20 13.46
C GLY A 544 -20.89 14.90 12.36
N ASP A 545 -20.22 15.99 12.75
CA ASP A 545 -19.41 16.77 11.84
C ASP A 545 -18.14 17.27 12.52
N ALA A 546 -17.18 17.70 11.72
CA ALA A 546 -15.95 18.29 12.21
C ALA A 546 -15.24 19.14 11.16
N TRP A 547 -14.50 20.14 11.67
CA TRP A 547 -13.54 20.93 10.94
C TRP A 547 -12.12 20.46 11.29
N ASN A 548 -11.31 20.16 10.29
CA ASN A 548 -9.92 19.75 10.48
C ASN A 548 -8.98 20.69 9.71
N PRO A 549 -8.41 21.71 10.38
CA PRO A 549 -7.39 22.58 9.79
C PRO A 549 -6.02 21.94 9.72
N MET A 550 -5.24 22.39 8.73
CA MET A 550 -3.84 22.06 8.51
C MET A 550 -3.08 23.33 8.15
N LEU A 551 -1.98 23.57 8.83
CA LEU A 551 -1.10 24.71 8.61
C LEU A 551 0.34 24.23 8.51
N GLY A 552 1.12 24.84 7.62
CA GLY A 552 2.54 24.53 7.51
C GLY A 552 3.36 25.63 6.89
N ILE A 553 4.62 25.61 7.24
CA ILE A 553 5.65 26.46 6.67
C ILE A 553 6.80 25.60 6.18
N MET A 554 7.35 25.96 5.02
CA MET A 554 8.53 25.33 4.49
C MET A 554 9.57 26.39 4.13
N LEU A 555 10.77 26.21 4.64
CA LEU A 555 11.93 27.03 4.38
C LEU A 555 12.95 26.21 3.58
N THR A 556 13.41 26.75 2.45
CA THR A 556 14.42 26.13 1.57
C THR A 556 15.70 26.98 1.60
N PRO A 557 16.54 26.87 2.68
CA PRO A 557 17.71 27.73 2.83
C PRO A 557 18.72 27.52 1.70
N ILE A 558 18.84 26.29 1.22
CA ILE A 558 19.64 25.91 0.04
C ILE A 558 18.83 24.93 -0.81
N LYS A 559 19.13 24.86 -2.11
CA LYS A 559 18.34 24.14 -3.14
C LYS A 559 17.96 22.69 -2.77
N ASN A 560 18.78 22.02 -1.97
CA ASN A 560 18.62 20.58 -1.67
C ASN A 560 18.09 20.30 -0.26
N ILE A 561 17.79 21.32 0.55
CA ILE A 561 17.35 21.17 1.94
C ILE A 561 16.07 21.96 2.16
N ASN A 562 15.03 21.28 2.60
CA ASN A 562 13.76 21.84 3.05
C ASN A 562 13.60 21.61 4.55
N LEU A 563 13.47 22.68 5.30
CA LEU A 563 13.05 22.67 6.71
C LEU A 563 11.55 22.89 6.73
N PHE A 564 10.80 22.10 7.47
CA PHE A 564 9.36 22.30 7.58
C PHE A 564 8.88 22.27 9.01
N GLY A 565 7.80 22.99 9.27
CA GLY A 565 7.00 22.91 10.47
C GLY A 565 5.54 22.83 10.11
N SER A 566 4.77 21.97 10.79
CA SER A 566 3.34 21.82 10.54
C SER A 566 2.52 21.62 11.79
N TYR A 567 1.28 22.06 11.72
CA TYR A 567 0.21 21.80 12.68
C TYR A 567 -0.97 21.18 11.94
N THR A 568 -1.43 20.01 12.40
CA THR A 568 -2.55 19.30 11.80
C THR A 568 -3.49 18.78 12.89
N THR A 569 -4.76 18.62 12.52
CA THR A 569 -5.77 18.08 13.43
C THR A 569 -6.48 16.87 12.81
N THR A 570 -7.06 16.05 13.68
CA THR A 570 -7.90 14.91 13.28
C THR A 570 -9.01 14.73 14.33
N THR A 571 -10.24 14.56 13.87
CA THR A 571 -11.39 14.26 14.71
C THR A 571 -11.89 12.85 14.45
N SER A 572 -12.14 12.08 15.52
CA SER A 572 -12.79 10.78 15.46
C SER A 572 -14.15 10.82 16.11
N LEU A 573 -15.17 10.39 15.37
CA LEU A 573 -16.57 10.32 15.83
C LEU A 573 -16.96 8.90 16.26
N LEU A 574 -16.04 7.96 16.29
CA LEU A 574 -16.31 6.53 16.46
C LEU A 574 -17.20 6.18 17.67
N HIS A 575 -17.01 6.85 18.78
CA HIS A 575 -17.83 6.65 19.98
C HIS A 575 -18.51 7.96 20.45
N ALA A 576 -18.54 8.96 19.59
CA ALA A 576 -18.98 10.31 19.99
C ALA A 576 -20.41 10.33 20.54
N ALA A 577 -21.32 9.60 19.90
CA ALA A 577 -22.74 9.48 20.31
C ALA A 577 -23.01 8.38 21.36
N ARG A 578 -21.98 7.64 21.80
CA ARG A 578 -22.14 6.68 22.89
C ARG A 578 -22.37 7.41 24.20
N ARG A 579 -23.20 6.82 25.08
CA ARG A 579 -23.60 7.46 26.33
C ARG A 579 -22.81 6.94 27.53
N MET A 580 -22.54 7.85 28.45
CA MET A 580 -22.09 7.54 29.80
C MET A 580 -23.29 7.13 30.67
N GLU A 581 -23.02 6.53 31.82
CA GLU A 581 -24.07 6.06 32.74
C GLU A 581 -24.95 7.23 33.25
N ASN A 582 -24.41 8.44 33.32
CA ASN A 582 -25.15 9.67 33.68
C ASN A 582 -26.02 10.21 32.54
N GLY A 583 -26.03 9.55 31.35
CA GLY A 583 -26.82 9.95 30.19
C GLY A 583 -26.13 10.88 29.21
N ASP A 584 -24.98 11.48 29.58
CA ASP A 584 -24.22 12.38 28.70
C ASP A 584 -23.57 11.62 27.56
N GLU A 585 -23.35 12.29 26.44
CA GLU A 585 -22.57 11.76 25.33
C GLU A 585 -21.06 11.83 25.58
N ILE A 586 -20.32 10.86 25.10
CA ILE A 586 -18.85 10.84 25.14
C ILE A 586 -18.27 12.04 24.38
N GLY A 587 -18.87 12.40 23.25
CA GLY A 587 -18.36 13.41 22.36
C GLY A 587 -17.16 12.95 21.51
N PRO A 588 -16.71 13.75 20.53
CA PRO A 588 -15.65 13.42 19.63
C PRO A 588 -14.29 13.34 20.32
N SER A 589 -13.45 12.41 19.86
CA SER A 589 -12.03 12.37 20.21
C SER A 589 -11.24 13.25 19.25
N ASN A 590 -10.43 14.17 19.79
CA ASN A 590 -9.68 15.15 19.02
C ASN A 590 -8.17 14.92 19.15
N THR A 591 -7.48 14.88 18.02
CA THR A 591 -6.02 14.78 17.95
C THR A 591 -5.44 16.05 17.35
N ARG A 592 -4.43 16.60 18.00
CA ARG A 592 -3.57 17.64 17.46
C ARG A 592 -2.16 17.12 17.30
N GLN A 593 -1.49 17.53 16.24
CA GLN A 593 -0.15 17.12 15.91
C GLN A 593 0.70 18.30 15.50
N PHE A 594 1.90 18.39 16.06
CA PHE A 594 2.97 19.25 15.61
C PHE A 594 4.09 18.41 15.04
N GLU A 595 4.62 18.81 13.90
CA GLU A 595 5.82 18.22 13.30
C GLU A 595 6.81 19.31 12.92
N VAL A 596 8.09 19.02 13.11
CA VAL A 596 9.20 19.76 12.54
C VAL A 596 10.18 18.79 11.93
N GLY A 597 10.78 19.14 10.81
CA GLY A 597 11.71 18.23 10.18
C GLY A 597 12.55 18.83 9.07
N ILE A 598 13.42 17.96 8.56
CA ILE A 598 14.34 18.25 7.46
C ILE A 598 14.06 17.23 6.38
N LYS A 599 13.91 17.68 5.14
CA LYS A 599 13.89 16.87 3.94
C LYS A 599 15.01 17.33 3.03
N SER A 600 15.87 16.42 2.64
CA SER A 600 17.02 16.78 1.81
C SER A 600 17.24 15.78 0.68
N ASP A 601 17.56 16.31 -0.50
CA ASP A 601 17.82 15.53 -1.70
C ASP A 601 19.29 15.73 -2.13
N TRP A 602 20.06 14.65 -2.21
CA TRP A 602 21.50 14.63 -2.49
C TRP A 602 21.83 13.87 -3.77
N LEU A 603 23.08 13.96 -4.24
CA LEU A 603 23.60 13.24 -5.40
C LEU A 603 22.71 13.44 -6.65
N ASN A 604 22.37 14.68 -6.95
CA ASN A 604 21.43 15.02 -8.03
C ASN A 604 20.04 14.42 -7.83
N ASN A 605 19.51 14.44 -6.61
CA ASN A 605 18.24 13.88 -6.14
C ASN A 605 18.14 12.33 -6.24
N ARG A 606 19.28 11.64 -6.34
CA ARG A 606 19.31 10.17 -6.29
C ARG A 606 19.24 9.61 -4.86
N LEU A 607 19.60 10.41 -3.86
CA LEU A 607 19.59 10.02 -2.45
C LEU A 607 18.78 11.03 -1.66
N ARG A 608 17.79 10.56 -0.91
CA ARG A 608 16.93 11.36 -0.04
C ARG A 608 17.20 11.01 1.42
N PHE A 609 17.31 12.04 2.26
CA PHE A 609 17.34 11.92 3.69
C PHE A 609 16.24 12.77 4.31
N ASN A 610 15.46 12.17 5.22
CA ASN A 610 14.41 12.81 5.97
C ASN A 610 14.65 12.61 7.48
N LEU A 611 14.43 13.64 8.26
CA LEU A 611 14.42 13.60 9.72
C LEU A 611 13.19 14.36 10.20
N THR A 612 12.37 13.75 11.05
CA THR A 612 11.14 14.35 11.56
C THR A 612 11.03 14.12 13.05
N TYR A 613 10.79 15.18 13.81
CA TYR A 613 10.28 15.13 15.18
C TYR A 613 8.77 15.40 15.17
N PHE A 614 8.01 14.65 15.98
CA PHE A 614 6.57 14.84 16.12
C PHE A 614 6.14 14.85 17.60
N ASP A 615 5.10 15.65 17.89
CA ASP A 615 4.37 15.68 19.17
C ASP A 615 2.88 15.61 18.87
N ILE A 616 2.24 14.53 19.33
CA ILE A 616 0.83 14.22 19.04
C ILE A 616 0.11 14.04 20.36
N LEU A 617 -1.03 14.74 20.52
CA LEU A 617 -1.90 14.61 21.67
C LEU A 617 -3.32 14.28 21.21
N THR A 618 -3.79 13.11 21.61
CA THR A 618 -5.19 12.70 21.45
C THR A 618 -5.91 12.89 22.78
N LYS A 619 -6.98 13.67 22.77
CA LYS A 619 -7.85 13.92 23.92
C LYS A 619 -9.20 13.23 23.76
N ASN A 620 -9.90 13.07 24.87
CA ASN A 620 -11.24 12.51 24.93
C ASN A 620 -11.31 11.09 24.34
N LEU A 621 -10.32 10.27 24.68
CA LEU A 621 -10.39 8.83 24.41
C LEU A 621 -11.56 8.21 25.19
N SER A 622 -12.12 7.13 24.69
CA SER A 622 -13.23 6.43 25.32
C SER A 622 -12.95 4.94 25.48
N TYR A 623 -13.60 4.31 26.45
CA TYR A 623 -13.61 2.87 26.66
C TYR A 623 -15.00 2.38 27.03
N SER A 624 -15.32 1.12 26.75
CA SER A 624 -16.55 0.48 27.20
C SER A 624 -16.45 0.14 28.68
N THR A 625 -17.52 0.36 29.44
CA THR A 625 -17.58 -0.01 30.84
C THR A 625 -18.14 -1.41 31.02
N TYR A 626 -17.74 -2.11 32.10
CA TYR A 626 -18.10 -3.50 32.36
C TYR A 626 -18.61 -3.64 33.77
N HIS A 627 -19.54 -4.57 33.99
CA HIS A 627 -20.02 -4.91 35.33
C HIS A 627 -18.87 -5.41 36.20
N PRO A 628 -18.75 -4.94 37.45
CA PRO A 628 -17.66 -5.33 38.34
C PRO A 628 -17.44 -6.84 38.43
N GLY A 629 -16.20 -7.28 38.23
CA GLY A 629 -15.83 -8.69 38.30
C GLY A 629 -16.29 -9.57 37.14
N THR A 630 -16.83 -8.99 36.07
CA THR A 630 -17.33 -9.72 34.90
C THR A 630 -16.71 -9.24 33.61
N THR A 631 -16.94 -10.02 32.53
CA THR A 631 -16.63 -9.59 31.15
C THR A 631 -17.87 -9.08 30.40
N GLN A 632 -18.99 -8.90 31.10
CA GLN A 632 -20.24 -8.38 30.52
C GLN A 632 -20.19 -6.86 30.43
N PRO A 633 -20.36 -6.27 29.26
CA PRO A 633 -20.43 -4.82 29.08
C PRO A 633 -21.72 -4.27 29.71
N THR A 634 -21.65 -3.10 30.32
CA THR A 634 -22.81 -2.38 30.83
C THR A 634 -23.68 -1.78 29.73
N GLY A 635 -23.15 -1.70 28.49
CA GLY A 635 -23.75 -0.96 27.38
C GLY A 635 -23.33 0.53 27.37
N TYR A 636 -22.75 1.02 28.44
CA TYR A 636 -22.24 2.38 28.54
C TYR A 636 -20.76 2.50 28.17
N PHE A 637 -20.36 3.71 27.95
CA PHE A 637 -18.96 4.10 27.71
C PHE A 637 -18.53 5.14 28.75
N ASP A 638 -17.23 5.33 28.93
CA ASP A 638 -16.68 6.39 29.76
C ASP A 638 -15.43 6.96 29.10
N LYS A 639 -15.00 8.15 29.56
CA LYS A 639 -13.82 8.84 29.05
C LYS A 639 -12.55 8.18 29.55
N ALA A 640 -11.64 7.86 28.64
CA ALA A 640 -10.36 7.21 28.95
C ALA A 640 -9.18 8.20 29.07
N GLY A 641 -9.46 9.51 29.10
CA GLY A 641 -8.42 10.53 29.22
C GLY A 641 -7.71 10.84 27.91
N SER A 642 -6.41 11.03 27.98
CA SER A 642 -5.57 11.45 26.87
C SER A 642 -4.43 10.46 26.61
N LEU A 643 -3.93 10.46 25.36
CA LEU A 643 -2.76 9.68 24.96
C LEU A 643 -1.79 10.61 24.21
N LYS A 644 -0.61 10.77 24.79
CA LYS A 644 0.46 11.59 24.22
C LYS A 644 1.50 10.72 23.56
N ARG A 645 1.97 11.14 22.38
CA ARG A 645 2.99 10.46 21.59
C ARG A 645 4.02 11.47 21.11
N LYS A 646 5.30 11.18 21.38
CA LYS A 646 6.42 11.97 20.88
C LYS A 646 7.43 11.04 20.26
N GLY A 647 8.12 11.50 19.24
CA GLY A 647 9.14 10.67 18.64
C GLY A 647 9.97 11.34 17.59
N ILE A 648 10.94 10.59 17.13
CA ILE A 648 11.85 10.97 16.05
C ILE A 648 11.84 9.84 15.03
N GLU A 649 11.73 10.21 13.77
CA GLU A 649 11.83 9.31 12.63
C GLU A 649 12.92 9.80 11.68
N THR A 650 13.79 8.90 11.24
CA THR A 650 14.77 9.18 10.20
C THR A 650 14.66 8.16 9.09
N GLU A 651 14.84 8.61 7.85
CA GLU A 651 14.76 7.79 6.65
C GLU A 651 15.83 8.22 5.65
N LEU A 652 16.59 7.25 5.15
CA LEU A 652 17.54 7.41 4.04
C LEU A 652 17.13 6.45 2.93
N SER A 653 16.84 6.98 1.74
CA SER A 653 16.42 6.15 0.62
C SER A 653 16.99 6.66 -0.70
N GLY A 654 17.38 5.72 -1.58
CA GLY A 654 17.84 6.03 -2.92
C GLY A 654 19.13 5.33 -3.33
N SER A 655 19.84 5.91 -4.32
CA SER A 655 21.07 5.35 -4.88
C SER A 655 22.28 6.19 -4.47
N ILE A 656 23.17 5.59 -3.68
CA ILE A 656 24.46 6.19 -3.32
C ILE A 656 25.38 6.18 -4.56
N LEU A 657 25.44 5.02 -5.24
CA LEU A 657 26.07 4.84 -6.55
C LEU A 657 24.99 4.42 -7.55
N GLU A 658 25.29 4.42 -8.83
CA GLU A 658 24.34 3.99 -9.87
C GLU A 658 23.90 2.53 -9.70
N ASN A 659 24.76 1.71 -9.15
CA ASN A 659 24.56 0.28 -8.90
C ASN A 659 24.39 -0.08 -7.41
N LEU A 660 24.35 0.91 -6.49
CA LEU A 660 24.16 0.69 -5.06
C LEU A 660 22.95 1.46 -4.55
N GLN A 661 21.90 0.75 -4.21
CA GLN A 661 20.66 1.28 -3.62
C GLN A 661 20.59 1.01 -2.13
N VAL A 662 20.05 1.96 -1.40
CA VAL A 662 19.85 1.84 0.05
C VAL A 662 18.45 2.32 0.43
N MET A 663 17.85 1.63 1.41
CA MET A 663 16.65 2.06 2.14
C MET A 663 16.92 1.79 3.61
N MET A 664 17.00 2.81 4.43
CA MET A 664 17.28 2.69 5.87
C MET A 664 16.34 3.59 6.64
N GLY A 665 15.88 3.12 7.76
CA GLY A 665 14.99 3.88 8.62
C GLY A 665 15.13 3.52 10.08
N TYR A 666 14.88 4.48 10.94
CA TYR A 666 14.81 4.30 12.37
C TYR A 666 13.71 5.18 12.94
N ALA A 667 12.94 4.66 13.89
CA ALA A 667 11.97 5.41 14.63
C ALA A 667 12.10 5.15 16.13
N TYR A 668 12.06 6.24 16.89
CA TYR A 668 11.87 6.26 18.33
C TYR A 668 10.49 6.81 18.66
N LEU A 669 9.75 6.13 19.52
CA LEU A 669 8.40 6.51 19.95
C LEU A 669 8.28 6.43 21.47
N ASP A 670 7.93 7.52 22.11
CA ASP A 670 7.47 7.58 23.50
C ASP A 670 5.97 7.88 23.53
N ALA A 671 5.15 6.86 23.77
CA ALA A 671 3.70 6.94 23.83
C ALA A 671 3.23 6.64 25.26
N LYS A 672 2.39 7.53 25.84
CA LYS A 672 1.96 7.45 27.24
C LYS A 672 0.53 7.90 27.42
N TYR A 673 -0.24 7.16 28.23
CA TYR A 673 -1.51 7.62 28.76
C TYR A 673 -1.29 8.76 29.76
N GLU A 674 -2.08 9.82 29.63
CA GLU A 674 -2.07 11.00 30.52
C GLU A 674 -3.50 11.30 30.99
N ASN A 675 -3.65 11.60 32.28
CA ASN A 675 -4.94 11.92 32.91
C ASN A 675 -6.02 10.88 32.61
N SER A 676 -5.64 9.61 32.62
CA SER A 676 -6.53 8.51 32.28
C SER A 676 -7.16 7.93 33.54
N PRO A 677 -8.50 7.85 33.63
CA PRO A 677 -9.20 7.10 34.67
C PRO A 677 -9.25 5.59 34.36
N ALA A 678 -8.92 5.17 33.15
CA ALA A 678 -9.02 3.78 32.71
C ALA A 678 -7.68 3.04 32.65
N PHE A 679 -6.59 3.78 32.38
CA PHE A 679 -5.25 3.24 32.20
C PHE A 679 -4.23 3.92 33.11
N LYS A 680 -3.19 3.20 33.50
CA LYS A 680 -2.13 3.73 34.35
C LYS A 680 -1.42 4.91 33.65
N ASN A 681 -1.45 6.08 34.30
CA ASN A 681 -0.74 7.25 33.78
C ASN A 681 0.75 6.98 33.61
N GLY A 682 1.31 7.38 32.48
CA GLY A 682 2.70 7.13 32.09
C GLY A 682 2.95 5.76 31.46
N SER A 683 1.96 4.84 31.41
CA SER A 683 2.09 3.57 30.71
C SER A 683 1.94 3.71 29.22
N ALA A 684 2.64 2.84 28.48
CA ALA A 684 2.53 2.77 27.03
C ALA A 684 1.28 1.99 26.60
N PRO A 685 0.65 2.32 25.47
CA PRO A 685 -0.42 1.53 24.89
C PRO A 685 0.07 0.17 24.40
N MET A 686 -0.82 -0.81 24.35
CA MET A 686 -0.51 -2.17 23.93
C MET A 686 0.14 -2.22 22.55
N ASN A 687 1.02 -3.18 22.34
CA ASN A 687 1.71 -3.49 21.10
C ASN A 687 2.43 -2.30 20.44
N THR A 688 2.93 -1.37 21.26
CA THR A 688 3.62 -0.16 20.81
C THR A 688 5.10 -0.25 21.17
N PRO A 689 6.00 -0.60 20.22
CA PRO A 689 7.44 -0.65 20.47
C PRO A 689 8.02 0.77 20.55
N LYS A 690 8.98 0.97 21.46
CA LYS A 690 9.71 2.25 21.55
C LYS A 690 10.69 2.45 20.40
N HIS A 691 11.26 1.39 19.87
CA HIS A 691 12.28 1.43 18.83
C HIS A 691 11.91 0.49 17.69
N THR A 692 12.02 0.97 16.48
CA THR A 692 11.99 0.17 15.27
C THR A 692 13.10 0.59 14.34
N ALA A 693 13.70 -0.34 13.61
CA ALA A 693 14.71 -0.04 12.61
C ALA A 693 14.56 -0.97 11.41
N ASN A 694 14.87 -0.45 10.25
CA ASN A 694 14.91 -1.19 9.01
C ASN A 694 16.09 -0.76 8.16
N GLY A 695 16.63 -1.70 7.40
CA GLY A 695 17.67 -1.42 6.42
C GLY A 695 17.59 -2.43 5.28
N TRP A 696 17.70 -1.95 4.05
CA TRP A 696 17.86 -2.75 2.85
C TRP A 696 18.98 -2.15 2.02
N ILE A 697 19.92 -2.97 1.58
CA ILE A 697 21.01 -2.60 0.67
C ILE A 697 20.97 -3.55 -0.50
N GLN A 698 20.97 -2.99 -1.72
CA GLN A 698 20.97 -3.72 -2.99
C GLN A 698 22.14 -3.27 -3.84
N TYR A 699 22.97 -4.21 -4.27
CA TYR A 699 24.10 -3.97 -5.16
C TYR A 699 23.95 -4.76 -6.46
N ARG A 700 24.17 -4.11 -7.60
CA ARG A 700 24.20 -4.74 -8.93
C ARG A 700 25.62 -4.70 -9.47
N PHE A 701 26.12 -5.85 -9.84
CA PHE A 701 27.44 -5.97 -10.46
C PHE A 701 27.33 -5.61 -11.95
N ASP A 702 28.04 -4.56 -12.38
CA ASP A 702 28.04 -4.02 -13.74
C ASP A 702 29.25 -4.44 -14.57
N LYS A 703 30.30 -5.04 -13.93
CA LYS A 703 31.57 -5.38 -14.53
C LYS A 703 32.06 -6.77 -14.10
N GLY A 704 32.98 -7.32 -14.87
CA GLY A 704 33.68 -8.57 -14.57
C GLY A 704 32.81 -9.81 -14.71
N VAL A 705 33.24 -10.91 -14.09
CA VAL A 705 32.57 -12.24 -14.17
C VAL A 705 31.19 -12.22 -13.52
N LEU A 706 30.95 -11.31 -12.56
CA LEU A 706 29.67 -11.16 -11.88
C LEU A 706 28.72 -10.15 -12.56
N LYS A 707 29.07 -9.63 -13.75
CA LYS A 707 28.19 -8.75 -14.53
C LYS A 707 26.79 -9.37 -14.65
N ARG A 708 25.75 -8.58 -14.41
CA ARG A 708 24.32 -8.98 -14.41
C ARG A 708 23.83 -9.68 -13.14
N LEU A 709 24.70 -9.94 -12.18
CA LEU A 709 24.31 -10.39 -10.85
C LEU A 709 23.86 -9.19 -10.01
N SER A 710 22.82 -9.36 -9.19
CA SER A 710 22.48 -8.42 -8.13
C SER A 710 22.29 -9.15 -6.81
N ALA A 711 22.75 -8.54 -5.73
CA ALA A 711 22.61 -9.08 -4.38
C ALA A 711 21.99 -8.03 -3.47
N GLY A 712 21.06 -8.44 -2.62
CA GLY A 712 20.40 -7.61 -1.64
C GLY A 712 20.40 -8.23 -0.26
N ILE A 713 20.49 -7.39 0.76
CA ILE A 713 20.39 -7.80 2.18
C ILE A 713 19.54 -6.80 2.94
N GLY A 714 18.66 -7.29 3.80
CA GLY A 714 17.79 -6.49 4.65
C GLY A 714 17.86 -6.90 6.11
N VAL A 715 17.78 -5.91 7.00
CA VAL A 715 17.72 -6.09 8.46
C VAL A 715 16.50 -5.36 8.98
N TYR A 716 15.68 -6.03 9.80
CA TYR A 716 14.45 -5.48 10.36
C TYR A 716 14.38 -5.76 11.85
N PHE A 717 14.26 -4.71 12.64
CA PHE A 717 14.22 -4.76 14.10
C PHE A 717 12.90 -4.18 14.63
N VAL A 718 12.26 -4.90 15.54
CA VAL A 718 11.12 -4.43 16.33
C VAL A 718 11.45 -4.61 17.80
N GLY A 719 11.42 -3.53 18.57
CA GLY A 719 11.74 -3.51 19.99
C GLY A 719 10.67 -4.16 20.87
N LYS A 720 11.00 -4.28 22.17
CA LYS A 720 10.06 -4.73 23.20
C LYS A 720 8.80 -3.86 23.22
N ARG A 721 7.65 -4.45 23.53
CA ARG A 721 6.37 -3.77 23.56
C ARG A 721 5.39 -4.44 24.53
N PRO A 722 4.53 -3.67 25.23
CA PRO A 722 3.58 -4.25 26.17
C PRO A 722 2.56 -5.13 25.43
N VAL A 723 2.25 -6.29 25.98
CA VAL A 723 1.27 -7.23 25.40
C VAL A 723 -0.16 -6.72 25.53
N ASN A 724 -0.43 -5.87 26.54
CA ASN A 724 -1.74 -5.28 26.79
C ASN A 724 -1.58 -3.86 27.34
N ASP A 725 -2.69 -3.11 27.36
CA ASP A 725 -2.74 -1.84 28.07
C ASP A 725 -2.67 -2.07 29.58
N PHE A 726 -1.95 -1.22 30.31
CA PHE A 726 -1.93 -1.29 31.78
C PHE A 726 -3.24 -0.70 32.31
N ALA A 727 -4.27 -1.54 32.42
CA ALA A 727 -5.61 -1.16 32.83
C ALA A 727 -5.73 -0.95 34.35
N ILE A 728 -6.45 0.11 34.76
CA ILE A 728 -6.88 0.33 36.14
C ILE A 728 -8.40 0.14 36.31
N LYS A 729 -9.12 -0.02 35.21
CA LYS A 729 -10.53 -0.39 35.13
C LYS A 729 -10.71 -1.68 34.33
N PRO A 730 -11.72 -2.50 34.58
CA PRO A 730 -12.01 -3.69 33.77
C PRO A 730 -12.17 -3.33 32.31
N ASP A 731 -11.53 -4.11 31.42
CA ASP A 731 -11.55 -3.88 29.97
C ASP A 731 -12.38 -4.94 29.20
N GLY A 732 -13.06 -5.84 29.91
CA GLY A 732 -13.88 -6.91 29.36
C GLY A 732 -13.11 -8.03 28.68
N HIS A 733 -11.80 -7.96 28.65
CA HIS A 733 -10.94 -8.96 27.99
C HIS A 733 -10.14 -9.81 28.97
N GLY A 734 -10.42 -9.66 30.28
CA GLY A 734 -9.76 -10.41 31.33
C GLY A 734 -8.38 -9.89 31.72
N SER A 735 -8.00 -8.67 31.27
CA SER A 735 -6.77 -8.03 31.73
C SER A 735 -6.84 -7.79 33.23
N MET A 736 -5.74 -8.10 33.93
CA MET A 736 -5.63 -7.83 35.36
C MET A 736 -5.61 -6.31 35.60
N THR A 737 -6.49 -5.82 36.45
CA THR A 737 -6.53 -4.43 36.86
C THR A 737 -5.46 -4.13 37.89
N ASN A 738 -4.79 -2.95 37.72
CA ASN A 738 -3.69 -2.50 38.57
C ASN A 738 -2.43 -3.37 38.58
N GLU A 739 -2.30 -4.31 37.65
CA GLU A 739 -1.09 -5.10 37.43
C GLU A 739 -0.46 -4.73 36.08
N LYS A 740 0.87 -4.59 36.07
CA LYS A 740 1.59 -4.23 34.82
C LYS A 740 1.65 -5.43 33.88
N PRO A 741 1.19 -5.32 32.62
CA PRO A 741 1.37 -6.37 31.63
C PRO A 741 2.86 -6.62 31.36
N PHE A 742 3.23 -7.86 31.00
CA PHE A 742 4.60 -8.14 30.55
C PHE A 742 4.89 -7.52 29.17
N ASP A 743 6.16 -7.35 28.86
CA ASP A 743 6.60 -6.84 27.56
C ASP A 743 6.92 -8.02 26.63
N MET A 744 6.27 -8.08 25.48
CA MET A 744 6.62 -8.98 24.39
C MET A 744 8.06 -8.77 23.98
N PRO A 745 8.87 -9.82 23.82
CA PRO A 745 10.26 -9.71 23.39
C PRO A 745 10.39 -8.98 22.04
N GLY A 746 11.47 -8.22 21.91
CA GLY A 746 11.88 -7.68 20.61
C GLY A 746 12.55 -8.75 19.75
N TYR A 747 12.58 -8.52 18.43
CA TYR A 747 13.23 -9.45 17.50
C TYR A 747 13.92 -8.71 16.34
N THR A 748 14.87 -9.41 15.72
CA THR A 748 15.55 -8.96 14.50
C THR A 748 15.51 -10.06 13.47
N THR A 749 15.12 -9.72 12.24
CA THR A 749 15.20 -10.63 11.09
C THR A 749 16.17 -10.12 10.05
N ILE A 750 16.84 -11.03 9.37
CA ILE A 750 17.71 -10.74 8.23
C ILE A 750 17.17 -11.49 7.02
N ASN A 751 16.96 -10.73 5.93
CA ASN A 751 16.53 -11.26 4.64
C ASN A 751 17.64 -11.04 3.61
N ALA A 752 17.76 -11.95 2.65
CA ALA A 752 18.72 -11.84 1.56
C ALA A 752 18.09 -12.16 0.22
N GLN A 753 18.65 -11.60 -0.84
CA GLN A 753 18.20 -11.80 -2.21
C GLN A 753 19.42 -11.89 -3.13
N LEU A 754 19.34 -12.80 -4.12
CA LEU A 754 20.29 -12.91 -5.20
C LEU A 754 19.52 -13.00 -6.51
N ALA A 755 19.88 -12.22 -7.54
CA ALA A 755 19.26 -12.31 -8.86
C ALA A 755 20.30 -12.25 -9.96
N TYR A 756 20.01 -12.96 -11.05
CA TYR A 756 20.80 -12.96 -12.27
C TYR A 756 19.89 -12.72 -13.47
N SER A 757 20.21 -11.70 -14.28
CA SER A 757 19.44 -11.34 -15.47
C SER A 757 20.24 -11.60 -16.72
N ILE A 758 19.64 -12.32 -17.68
CA ILE A 758 20.23 -12.60 -18.98
C ILE A 758 19.18 -12.41 -20.08
N HIS A 759 19.43 -11.47 -21.00
CA HIS A 759 18.48 -11.08 -22.04
C HIS A 759 17.10 -10.75 -21.44
N LYS A 760 16.07 -11.47 -21.86
CA LYS A 760 14.68 -11.34 -21.40
C LYS A 760 14.35 -12.16 -20.15
N PHE A 761 15.30 -12.94 -19.62
CA PHE A 761 15.09 -13.80 -18.44
C PHE A 761 15.73 -13.20 -17.19
N THR A 762 15.04 -13.31 -16.08
CA THR A 762 15.57 -13.00 -14.74
C THR A 762 15.26 -14.18 -13.81
N ALA A 763 16.29 -14.74 -13.19
CA ALA A 763 16.14 -15.68 -12.10
C ALA A 763 16.49 -14.97 -10.78
N ARG A 764 15.66 -15.15 -9.74
CA ARG A 764 15.90 -14.52 -8.42
C ARG A 764 15.56 -15.51 -7.31
N VAL A 765 16.39 -15.51 -6.27
CA VAL A 765 16.20 -16.30 -5.05
C VAL A 765 16.05 -15.37 -3.87
N TYR A 766 15.09 -15.66 -3.00
CA TYR A 766 14.86 -14.96 -1.75
C TYR A 766 15.08 -15.90 -0.58
N LEU A 767 15.75 -15.39 0.46
CA LEU A 767 15.97 -16.04 1.73
C LEU A 767 15.41 -15.13 2.81
N ASN A 768 14.32 -15.52 3.45
CA ASN A 768 13.68 -14.76 4.51
C ASN A 768 14.03 -15.35 5.87
N ASN A 769 14.18 -14.47 6.88
CA ASN A 769 14.56 -14.85 8.23
C ASN A 769 15.77 -15.81 8.24
N LEU A 770 16.87 -15.36 7.62
CA LEU A 770 18.05 -16.18 7.33
C LEU A 770 18.61 -16.95 8.55
N PHE A 771 18.55 -16.34 9.73
CA PHE A 771 19.07 -16.93 10.98
C PHE A 771 18.00 -17.65 11.81
N ASP A 772 16.78 -17.84 11.27
CA ASP A 772 15.68 -18.50 11.92
C ASP A 772 15.31 -17.88 13.28
N ALA A 773 15.35 -16.54 13.33
CA ALA A 773 15.06 -15.81 14.54
C ALA A 773 13.59 -16.02 14.96
N LEU A 774 13.37 -16.33 16.22
CA LEU A 774 12.04 -16.33 16.82
C LEU A 774 11.60 -14.91 17.10
N GLY A 775 10.37 -14.59 16.75
CA GLY A 775 9.74 -13.31 17.03
C GLY A 775 8.23 -13.42 16.98
N TYR A 776 7.56 -12.41 17.50
CA TYR A 776 6.10 -12.40 17.59
C TYR A 776 5.57 -11.16 16.87
N ASN A 777 4.66 -11.35 15.94
CA ASN A 777 4.12 -10.25 15.14
C ASN A 777 2.81 -9.68 15.69
N SER A 778 2.15 -10.39 16.61
CA SER A 778 0.97 -9.88 17.29
C SER A 778 0.72 -10.61 18.61
N TYR A 779 0.19 -9.88 19.58
CA TYR A 779 -0.52 -10.44 20.71
C TYR A 779 -1.94 -9.90 20.67
N TYR A 780 -2.91 -10.80 20.73
CA TYR A 780 -4.31 -10.43 20.85
C TYR A 780 -4.82 -10.77 22.25
N ARG A 781 -5.61 -9.90 22.84
CA ARG A 781 -6.26 -10.11 24.14
C ARG A 781 -6.89 -11.49 24.20
N GLY A 782 -6.59 -12.27 25.24
CA GLY A 782 -7.04 -13.65 25.39
C GLY A 782 -5.94 -14.70 25.22
N GLY A 783 -4.68 -14.28 25.07
CA GLY A 783 -3.50 -15.12 25.28
C GLY A 783 -3.07 -16.00 24.12
N TYR A 784 -3.42 -15.66 22.86
CA TYR A 784 -2.80 -16.31 21.71
C TYR A 784 -2.00 -15.32 20.86
N ILE A 785 -0.93 -15.81 20.27
CA ILE A 785 0.12 -15.02 19.68
C ILE A 785 0.47 -15.62 18.33
N ASN A 786 0.79 -14.79 17.35
CA ASN A 786 1.36 -15.24 16.10
C ASN A 786 2.87 -15.05 16.13
N GLN A 787 3.60 -16.13 15.88
CA GLN A 787 5.02 -16.07 15.57
C GLN A 787 5.23 -15.48 14.17
N ILE A 788 6.38 -14.85 13.95
CA ILE A 788 6.84 -14.57 12.59
C ILE A 788 7.18 -15.89 11.88
N ASP A 789 7.17 -15.88 10.57
CA ASP A 789 7.52 -17.08 9.81
C ASP A 789 8.97 -17.50 10.08
N PRO A 790 9.24 -18.80 10.24
CA PRO A 790 10.60 -19.32 10.34
C PRO A 790 11.34 -19.10 9.03
N ARG A 791 12.65 -19.42 9.02
CA ARG A 791 13.49 -19.33 7.82
C ARG A 791 12.81 -20.03 6.66
N ASN A 792 12.70 -19.30 5.55
CA ASN A 792 12.10 -19.82 4.33
C ASN A 792 12.82 -19.28 3.09
N PHE A 793 12.65 -19.97 1.99
CA PHE A 793 13.21 -19.55 0.70
C PHE A 793 12.17 -19.65 -0.40
N SER A 794 12.38 -18.87 -1.45
CA SER A 794 11.65 -19.02 -2.72
C SER A 794 12.52 -18.57 -3.88
N ALA A 795 12.24 -19.11 -5.05
CA ALA A 795 12.88 -18.74 -6.31
C ALA A 795 11.81 -18.34 -7.32
N ILE A 796 12.11 -17.32 -8.13
CA ILE A 796 11.26 -16.87 -9.24
C ILE A 796 12.06 -16.83 -10.52
N ILE A 797 11.44 -17.26 -11.61
CA ILE A 797 11.93 -17.08 -12.97
C ILE A 797 10.92 -16.22 -13.69
N SER A 798 11.39 -15.12 -14.28
CA SER A 798 10.59 -14.19 -15.07
C SER A 798 11.09 -14.13 -16.51
N TYR A 799 10.17 -13.98 -17.44
CA TYR A 799 10.44 -13.74 -18.87
C TYR A 799 9.70 -12.49 -19.31
N ARG A 800 10.44 -11.51 -19.87
CA ARG A 800 9.89 -10.27 -20.46
C ARG A 800 9.88 -10.39 -21.99
N PHE A 801 8.84 -9.88 -22.63
CA PHE A 801 8.69 -9.91 -24.10
C PHE A 801 8.11 -8.59 -24.64
#